data_de30848f16f18ec73ed689665e43a283
#
_entry.id   de30848f16f18ec73ed689665e43a283
#
_cell.length_a   1.000
_cell.length_b   1.000
_cell.length_c   1.000
_cell.angle_alpha   90.00
_cell.angle_beta   90.00
_cell.angle_gamma   90.00
#
_symmetry.space_group_name_H-M   'P 1'
#
loop_
_entity.id
_entity.type
_entity.pdbx_description
1 polymer ?
#
loop_
_entity_poly.entity_id
_entity_poly.type
_entity_poly.pdbx_seq_one_letter_code
_entity_poly.pdbx_strand_id
1 'polypeptide(L)'
;MKLHRASHLLFAISVSAVTAGVAAEQFGISSREMPRISVVEPMRPFVMRAAQDIAGDMEKIFGARPEIVTGAAPEQNAIVLAKAGTGWENYAVESMPGNVLKITGSDDRGVMFGLYRFASDCLGVDPFYYWNGCEPKRAASREWKSISIRQGDPSFKFRAWFINDEDSLNGYHPETAGKRTIDYERYQVVFGPEVEEHICETAVRAGFNAIIAASYVDILNPDERKLVDVAVSRGLFQTFHHQEPCGVSGWIAKREWKLRGMQPVTYAEDPEFFHGLWRRYAEAWAKVPGVIWQIGLRGVGDRPYWVKADWHSADGWKSAEVPEEVERERAALISKAMNKQVEIITDALGHRPEHFATQLWLEGAQFFRKGYLKVPEGTCIIYADNSPGLKFGPDAGRQKRFATPAGLYYHLAVVHGNHYTQLVPPRRTHEIFSYMHEKGAKEIVIVNVSNVRPFGFTVTAAGEMMRDLGSFSAADYARRWASLRVGEGRAKGLADAIDAYFGAYELVDSRDDVSSYGAKTPRAKLALFNDGVLYARTDDILCEMEGGATDYVRIPSDIPTDDPDALTDAAKDAWHATTQDMSPYLKSRARSSERAYRQSAAFATVAARLRPYGTEFLHQARFLSIASRLYAAAAAGDWQGALWAARERDALDAEMCLGEEWRRWYDRHLIYPFRTLAARIEKIAELERGKQGKECEK
;
A
#
# COMPACT_ATOMS: atom_id res chain seq x y z
N MET A 1 -58.03 20.83 38.42
CA MET A 1 -57.72 22.23 38.68
C MET A 1 -56.53 22.62 37.76
N LYS A 2 -56.74 23.61 36.97
CA LYS A 2 -56.16 24.09 35.72
C LYS A 2 -54.64 23.93 35.53
N LEU A 3 -54.24 23.20 34.42
CA LEU A 3 -52.92 23.26 33.77
C LEU A 3 -52.72 24.57 33.05
N HIS A 4 -51.60 25.24 33.25
CA HIS A 4 -51.11 26.30 32.36
C HIS A 4 -50.03 25.71 31.44
N ARG A 5 -50.32 25.65 30.15
CA ARG A 5 -49.35 25.46 29.06
C ARG A 5 -48.70 26.81 28.76
N ALA A 6 -47.36 26.87 28.88
CA ALA A 6 -46.55 27.95 28.34
C ALA A 6 -46.01 27.51 26.99
N SER A 7 -46.46 28.16 25.93
CA SER A 7 -45.93 27.97 24.56
C SER A 7 -44.70 28.87 24.39
N HIS A 8 -43.52 28.26 24.23
CA HIS A 8 -42.35 28.99 23.76
C HIS A 8 -42.33 29.00 22.24
N LEU A 9 -42.60 30.17 21.67
CA LEU A 9 -42.37 30.46 20.25
C LEU A 9 -40.87 30.67 20.03
N LEU A 10 -40.22 29.69 19.39
CA LEU A 10 -38.85 29.85 18.87
C LEU A 10 -38.94 30.53 17.51
N PHE A 11 -38.54 31.80 17.46
CA PHE A 11 -38.27 32.51 16.22
C PHE A 11 -36.98 31.96 15.61
N ALA A 12 -37.09 31.11 14.59
CA ALA A 12 -35.97 30.72 13.74
C ALA A 12 -35.69 31.88 12.75
N ILE A 13 -34.67 32.68 13.04
CA ILE A 13 -34.13 33.61 12.05
C ILE A 13 -33.29 32.75 11.06
N SER A 14 -33.90 32.45 9.93
CA SER A 14 -33.17 31.92 8.78
C SER A 14 -32.34 33.04 8.18
N VAL A 15 -31.04 33.07 8.52
CA VAL A 15 -30.06 33.84 7.76
C VAL A 15 -29.81 33.07 6.45
N SER A 16 -30.60 33.38 5.43
CA SER A 16 -30.25 32.98 4.06
C SER A 16 -29.01 33.77 3.63
N ALA A 17 -27.84 33.20 3.82
CA ALA A 17 -26.64 33.65 3.14
C ALA A 17 -26.87 33.41 1.64
N VAL A 18 -27.33 34.43 0.94
CA VAL A 18 -27.24 34.47 -0.53
C VAL A 18 -25.76 34.56 -0.87
N THR A 19 -25.11 33.41 -0.99
CA THR A 19 -23.86 33.32 -1.76
C THR A 19 -24.28 33.58 -3.21
N ALA A 20 -24.12 34.81 -3.66
CA ALA A 20 -24.12 35.09 -5.09
C ALA A 20 -23.04 34.24 -5.71
N GLY A 21 -23.43 33.07 -6.26
CA GLY A 21 -22.55 32.25 -7.05
C GLY A 21 -22.05 33.10 -8.20
N VAL A 22 -20.77 33.45 -8.16
CA VAL A 22 -20.08 33.99 -9.35
C VAL A 22 -20.26 32.93 -10.41
N ALA A 23 -20.92 33.23 -11.50
CA ALA A 23 -21.10 32.30 -12.61
C ALA A 23 -19.69 31.92 -13.08
N ALA A 24 -19.36 30.62 -13.01
CA ALA A 24 -18.08 30.14 -13.44
C ALA A 24 -17.93 30.41 -14.93
N GLU A 25 -16.86 31.10 -15.31
CA GLU A 25 -16.62 31.51 -16.68
C GLU A 25 -15.73 30.52 -17.42
N GLN A 26 -15.73 30.62 -18.74
CA GLN A 26 -14.95 29.79 -19.64
C GLN A 26 -13.46 29.92 -19.33
N PHE A 27 -12.75 28.79 -19.32
CA PHE A 27 -11.28 28.71 -19.23
C PHE A 27 -10.73 27.88 -20.38
N GLY A 28 -9.67 28.36 -21.02
CA GLY A 28 -9.06 27.70 -22.15
C GLY A 28 -7.53 27.74 -22.12
N ILE A 29 -6.91 26.72 -22.69
CA ILE A 29 -5.46 26.58 -22.82
C ILE A 29 -5.12 26.19 -24.27
N SER A 30 -4.15 26.87 -24.87
CA SER A 30 -3.55 26.47 -26.15
C SER A 30 -2.05 26.83 -26.18
N SER A 31 -1.31 26.30 -27.14
CA SER A 31 0.10 26.66 -27.30
C SER A 31 0.31 28.15 -27.65
N ARG A 32 -0.73 28.82 -28.20
CA ARG A 32 -0.67 30.26 -28.55
C ARG A 32 -1.12 31.15 -27.39
N GLU A 33 -1.98 30.62 -26.52
CA GLU A 33 -2.53 31.34 -25.36
C GLU A 33 -2.29 30.47 -24.11
N MET A 34 -1.02 30.34 -23.76
CA MET A 34 -0.58 29.61 -22.58
C MET A 34 -0.74 30.47 -21.32
N PRO A 35 -1.57 30.12 -20.36
CA PRO A 35 -1.72 30.89 -19.14
C PRO A 35 -0.46 30.80 -18.28
N ARG A 36 -0.08 31.91 -17.61
CA ARG A 36 0.97 31.89 -16.59
C ARG A 36 0.49 31.20 -15.32
N ILE A 37 1.38 30.53 -14.61
CA ILE A 37 1.09 30.04 -13.26
C ILE A 37 1.60 31.11 -12.27
N SER A 38 0.69 31.76 -11.56
CA SER A 38 1.01 32.88 -10.66
C SER A 38 0.86 32.45 -9.20
N VAL A 39 1.93 32.49 -8.43
CA VAL A 39 1.98 32.25 -6.98
C VAL A 39 1.90 33.59 -6.28
N VAL A 40 0.73 33.97 -5.77
CA VAL A 40 0.45 35.34 -5.31
C VAL A 40 0.96 35.66 -3.91
N GLU A 41 1.35 34.65 -3.14
CA GLU A 41 1.87 34.80 -1.78
C GLU A 41 2.95 33.76 -1.48
N PRO A 42 3.80 33.96 -0.46
CA PRO A 42 4.80 32.96 -0.08
C PRO A 42 4.17 31.60 0.27
N MET A 43 4.67 30.56 -0.38
CA MET A 43 4.24 29.17 -0.20
C MET A 43 5.46 28.27 0.04
N ARG A 44 5.20 27.11 0.62
CA ARG A 44 6.23 26.09 0.83
C ARG A 44 6.82 25.61 -0.50
N PRO A 45 8.11 25.20 -0.54
CA PRO A 45 8.80 24.79 -1.78
C PRO A 45 8.08 23.68 -2.56
N PHE A 46 7.39 22.77 -1.89
CA PHE A 46 6.65 21.70 -2.56
C PHE A 46 5.46 22.19 -3.42
N VAL A 47 4.90 23.38 -3.13
CA VAL A 47 3.87 23.98 -3.98
C VAL A 47 4.48 24.45 -5.29
N MET A 48 5.67 25.06 -5.22
CA MET A 48 6.43 25.44 -6.43
C MET A 48 6.79 24.24 -7.28
N ARG A 49 7.14 23.11 -6.61
CA ARG A 49 7.41 21.86 -7.30
C ARG A 49 6.16 21.30 -7.98
N ALA A 50 5.02 21.31 -7.33
CA ALA A 50 3.75 20.95 -7.95
C ALA A 50 3.40 21.85 -9.14
N ALA A 51 3.64 23.16 -9.05
CA ALA A 51 3.47 24.08 -10.17
C ALA A 51 4.40 23.75 -11.35
N GLN A 52 5.64 23.31 -11.08
CA GLN A 52 6.58 22.85 -12.11
C GLN A 52 6.11 21.55 -12.78
N ASP A 53 5.53 20.61 -12.02
CA ASP A 53 4.95 19.39 -12.56
C ASP A 53 3.80 19.70 -13.50
N ILE A 54 2.87 20.59 -13.07
CA ILE A 54 1.76 21.01 -13.92
C ILE A 54 2.25 21.75 -15.18
N ALA A 55 3.28 22.57 -15.05
CA ALA A 55 3.91 23.22 -16.22
C ALA A 55 4.50 22.18 -17.20
N GLY A 56 5.10 21.12 -16.69
CA GLY A 56 5.58 19.98 -17.49
C GLY A 56 4.45 19.19 -18.14
N ASP A 57 3.35 18.94 -17.42
CA ASP A 57 2.16 18.30 -17.97
C ASP A 57 1.57 19.13 -19.13
N MET A 58 1.46 20.45 -18.95
CA MET A 58 0.97 21.35 -20.01
C MET A 58 1.90 21.38 -21.21
N GLU A 59 3.21 21.37 -21.01
CA GLU A 59 4.20 21.26 -22.08
C GLU A 59 4.04 19.96 -22.88
N LYS A 60 3.88 18.82 -22.20
CA LYS A 60 3.63 17.53 -22.86
C LYS A 60 2.34 17.55 -23.67
N ILE A 61 1.27 18.17 -23.15
CA ILE A 61 -0.06 18.19 -23.78
C ILE A 61 -0.11 19.19 -24.94
N PHE A 62 0.32 20.44 -24.71
CA PHE A 62 0.10 21.56 -25.64
C PHE A 62 1.36 21.95 -26.46
N GLY A 63 2.52 21.40 -26.10
CA GLY A 63 3.78 21.70 -26.77
C GLY A 63 4.42 23.02 -26.35
N ALA A 64 3.90 23.68 -25.32
CA ALA A 64 4.46 24.92 -24.75
C ALA A 64 4.39 24.86 -23.22
N ARG A 65 5.44 25.36 -22.55
CA ARG A 65 5.55 25.39 -21.10
C ARG A 65 5.09 26.74 -20.56
N PRO A 66 4.16 26.77 -19.56
CA PRO A 66 3.78 28.03 -18.91
C PRO A 66 4.93 28.61 -18.10
N GLU A 67 5.00 29.95 -18.07
CA GLU A 67 5.86 30.68 -17.14
C GLU A 67 5.29 30.59 -15.71
N ILE A 68 6.15 30.36 -14.73
CA ILE A 68 5.78 30.42 -13.31
C ILE A 68 6.29 31.72 -12.73
N VAL A 69 5.39 32.55 -12.22
CA VAL A 69 5.71 33.89 -11.68
C VAL A 69 5.25 33.99 -10.22
N THR A 70 5.92 34.88 -9.46
CA THR A 70 5.57 35.17 -8.07
C THR A 70 5.17 36.62 -7.96
N GLY A 71 4.16 36.94 -7.16
CA GLY A 71 3.70 38.31 -6.92
C GLY A 71 2.20 38.52 -7.15
N ALA A 72 1.78 39.67 -7.64
CA ALA A 72 0.40 40.03 -7.83
C ALA A 72 -0.35 39.09 -8.80
N ALA A 73 -1.61 38.81 -8.51
CA ALA A 73 -2.47 37.97 -9.34
C ALA A 73 -2.72 38.69 -10.70
N PRO A 74 -2.44 38.07 -11.84
CA PRO A 74 -2.86 38.57 -13.13
C PRO A 74 -4.38 38.58 -13.28
N GLU A 75 -4.94 39.59 -13.94
CA GLU A 75 -6.37 39.67 -14.21
C GLU A 75 -6.81 38.87 -15.43
N GLN A 76 -5.86 38.43 -16.26
CA GLN A 76 -6.11 37.72 -17.51
C GLN A 76 -5.10 36.61 -17.77
N ASN A 77 -5.59 35.55 -18.41
CA ASN A 77 -4.81 34.42 -18.93
C ASN A 77 -3.83 33.83 -17.90
N ALA A 78 -4.34 33.35 -16.76
CA ALA A 78 -3.53 32.86 -15.67
C ALA A 78 -4.14 31.69 -14.90
N ILE A 79 -3.27 30.88 -14.30
CA ILE A 79 -3.59 29.96 -13.22
C ILE A 79 -3.06 30.60 -11.93
N VAL A 80 -3.96 31.03 -11.06
CA VAL A 80 -3.64 31.81 -9.85
C VAL A 80 -3.67 30.89 -8.63
N LEU A 81 -2.56 30.79 -7.91
CA LEU A 81 -2.41 29.99 -6.70
C LEU A 81 -2.48 30.90 -5.47
N ALA A 82 -3.41 30.64 -4.56
CA ALA A 82 -3.59 31.43 -3.34
C ALA A 82 -4.04 30.55 -2.15
N LYS A 83 -3.80 31.02 -0.93
CA LYS A 83 -4.39 30.44 0.27
C LYS A 83 -5.66 31.16 0.66
N ALA A 84 -6.71 30.42 0.98
CA ALA A 84 -7.96 30.97 1.45
C ALA A 84 -8.78 29.93 2.22
N GLY A 85 -9.52 30.40 3.23
CA GLY A 85 -10.37 29.53 4.05
C GLY A 85 -9.63 28.93 5.23
N THR A 86 -10.26 27.93 5.82
CA THR A 86 -9.77 27.18 6.99
C THR A 86 -9.99 25.69 6.77
N GLY A 87 -9.34 24.84 7.56
CA GLY A 87 -9.44 23.39 7.49
C GLY A 87 -8.11 22.73 7.14
N TRP A 88 -8.15 21.45 6.90
CA TRP A 88 -6.98 20.63 6.60
C TRP A 88 -6.99 20.22 5.12
N GLU A 89 -6.04 20.76 4.33
CA GLU A 89 -5.86 20.42 2.92
C GLU A 89 -7.10 20.65 2.03
N ASN A 90 -8.01 21.58 2.41
CA ASN A 90 -9.16 21.93 1.60
C ASN A 90 -8.70 22.72 0.37
N TYR A 91 -9.43 22.57 -0.73
CA TYR A 91 -9.14 23.38 -1.92
C TYR A 91 -10.39 23.62 -2.78
N ALA A 92 -10.28 24.65 -3.60
CA ALA A 92 -11.18 24.92 -4.71
C ALA A 92 -10.39 25.22 -5.99
N VAL A 93 -10.90 24.76 -7.13
CA VAL A 93 -10.39 25.05 -8.47
C VAL A 93 -11.54 25.63 -9.27
N GLU A 94 -11.46 26.93 -9.59
CA GLU A 94 -12.59 27.68 -10.17
C GLU A 94 -12.15 28.55 -11.31
N SER A 95 -12.85 28.45 -12.44
CA SER A 95 -12.69 29.39 -13.54
C SER A 95 -13.35 30.73 -13.23
N MET A 96 -12.67 31.83 -13.60
CA MET A 96 -13.00 33.20 -13.33
C MET A 96 -12.99 34.01 -14.63
N PRO A 97 -13.58 35.25 -14.67
CA PRO A 97 -13.44 36.15 -15.80
C PRO A 97 -12.00 36.34 -16.27
N GLY A 98 -11.80 36.63 -17.55
CA GLY A 98 -10.48 36.92 -18.09
C GLY A 98 -9.62 35.72 -18.43
N ASN A 99 -10.19 34.53 -18.63
CA ASN A 99 -9.45 33.27 -18.81
C ASN A 99 -8.53 32.96 -17.61
N VAL A 100 -9.04 33.15 -16.40
CA VAL A 100 -8.31 32.88 -15.15
C VAL A 100 -8.84 31.61 -14.52
N LEU A 101 -7.92 30.73 -14.12
CA LEU A 101 -8.21 29.59 -13.24
C LEU A 101 -7.66 29.89 -11.85
N LYS A 102 -8.51 30.01 -10.86
CA LYS A 102 -8.09 30.24 -9.48
C LYS A 102 -8.05 28.90 -8.73
N ILE A 103 -6.90 28.58 -8.15
CA ILE A 103 -6.70 27.41 -7.27
C ILE A 103 -6.42 27.94 -5.88
N THR A 104 -7.35 27.68 -4.96
CA THR A 104 -7.22 28.11 -3.56
C THR A 104 -7.10 26.90 -2.66
N GLY A 105 -6.26 26.98 -1.64
CA GLY A 105 -6.14 25.97 -0.58
C GLY A 105 -6.27 26.60 0.80
N SER A 106 -6.80 25.83 1.77
CA SER A 106 -6.79 26.26 3.18
C SER A 106 -5.38 26.35 3.76
N ASP A 107 -4.45 25.60 3.16
CA ASP A 107 -3.04 25.57 3.48
C ASP A 107 -2.23 25.27 2.20
N ASP A 108 -0.89 25.20 2.33
CA ASP A 108 -0.01 24.93 1.19
C ASP A 108 -0.28 23.56 0.53
N ARG A 109 -0.68 22.52 1.31
CA ARG A 109 -1.04 21.20 0.76
C ARG A 109 -2.37 21.25 0.03
N GLY A 110 -3.33 22.04 0.51
CA GLY A 110 -4.57 22.27 -0.20
C GLY A 110 -4.34 22.85 -1.59
N VAL A 111 -3.44 23.85 -1.73
CA VAL A 111 -3.04 24.40 -3.05
C VAL A 111 -2.38 23.34 -3.91
N MET A 112 -1.44 22.56 -3.36
CA MET A 112 -0.77 21.47 -4.05
C MET A 112 -1.78 20.42 -4.57
N PHE A 113 -2.71 19.98 -3.73
CA PHE A 113 -3.73 19.01 -4.15
C PHE A 113 -4.74 19.58 -5.15
N GLY A 114 -5.05 20.87 -5.05
CA GLY A 114 -5.84 21.57 -6.06
C GLY A 114 -5.18 21.55 -7.44
N LEU A 115 -3.86 21.76 -7.50
CA LEU A 115 -3.06 21.66 -8.74
C LEU A 115 -3.13 20.25 -9.34
N TYR A 116 -2.88 19.21 -8.53
CA TYR A 116 -2.93 17.83 -9.04
C TYR A 116 -4.34 17.38 -9.39
N ARG A 117 -5.36 17.93 -8.71
CA ARG A 117 -6.76 17.69 -9.08
C ARG A 117 -7.10 18.30 -10.43
N PHE A 118 -6.62 19.52 -10.70
CA PHE A 118 -6.73 20.12 -12.02
C PHE A 118 -6.04 19.29 -13.10
N ALA A 119 -4.84 18.75 -12.80
CA ALA A 119 -4.12 17.87 -13.72
C ALA A 119 -4.91 16.60 -14.06
N SER A 120 -5.47 15.94 -13.04
CA SER A 120 -6.20 14.69 -13.25
C SER A 120 -7.54 14.92 -13.96
N ASP A 121 -8.36 15.85 -13.48
CA ASP A 121 -9.76 15.99 -13.93
C ASP A 121 -9.87 16.81 -15.21
N CYS A 122 -9.03 17.83 -15.39
CA CYS A 122 -9.10 18.73 -16.53
C CYS A 122 -8.05 18.40 -17.59
N LEU A 123 -6.79 18.17 -17.18
CA LEU A 123 -5.72 17.85 -18.13
C LEU A 123 -5.64 16.34 -18.46
N GLY A 124 -6.37 15.48 -17.74
CA GLY A 124 -6.40 14.04 -17.98
C GLY A 124 -5.05 13.36 -17.78
N VAL A 125 -4.29 13.82 -16.78
CA VAL A 125 -3.00 13.23 -16.40
C VAL A 125 -3.26 12.08 -15.40
N ASP A 126 -2.83 10.89 -15.77
CA ASP A 126 -2.89 9.72 -14.88
C ASP A 126 -1.83 9.85 -13.78
N PRO A 127 -2.15 9.65 -12.49
CA PRO A 127 -1.14 9.68 -11.42
C PRO A 127 0.02 8.70 -11.63
N PHE A 128 -0.23 7.59 -12.32
CA PHE A 128 0.73 6.54 -12.61
C PHE A 128 1.30 6.60 -14.03
N TYR A 129 1.19 7.73 -14.74
CA TYR A 129 1.59 7.84 -16.16
C TYR A 129 3.00 7.33 -16.44
N TYR A 130 3.94 7.61 -15.54
CA TYR A 130 5.32 7.14 -15.61
C TYR A 130 5.43 5.60 -15.55
N TRP A 131 4.71 4.99 -14.61
CA TRP A 131 4.79 3.55 -14.32
C TRP A 131 4.06 2.68 -15.36
N ASN A 132 2.99 3.17 -15.94
CA ASN A 132 2.10 2.40 -16.82
C ASN A 132 2.15 2.86 -18.28
N GLY A 133 2.96 3.86 -18.60
CA GLY A 133 3.09 4.39 -19.96
C GLY A 133 1.85 5.15 -20.47
N CYS A 134 0.92 5.54 -19.56
CA CYS A 134 -0.26 6.32 -19.93
C CYS A 134 0.07 7.82 -20.00
N GLU A 135 0.95 8.18 -20.93
CA GLU A 135 1.37 9.58 -21.11
C GLU A 135 0.20 10.50 -21.43
N PRO A 136 0.25 11.77 -20.96
CA PRO A 136 -0.79 12.74 -21.26
C PRO A 136 -0.99 12.92 -22.78
N LYS A 137 -2.25 12.90 -23.23
CA LYS A 137 -2.59 12.97 -24.65
C LYS A 137 -2.39 14.40 -25.19
N ARG A 138 -1.64 14.54 -26.27
CA ARG A 138 -1.44 15.82 -26.97
C ARG A 138 -2.74 16.40 -27.47
N ALA A 139 -2.89 17.72 -27.36
CA ALA A 139 -4.01 18.49 -27.85
C ALA A 139 -3.54 19.87 -28.34
N ALA A 140 -4.14 20.41 -29.38
CA ALA A 140 -3.86 21.76 -29.83
C ALA A 140 -4.42 22.81 -28.87
N SER A 141 -5.59 22.54 -28.31
CA SER A 141 -6.25 23.33 -27.28
C SER A 141 -7.19 22.49 -26.45
N ARG A 142 -7.54 22.99 -25.28
CA ARG A 142 -8.66 22.50 -24.46
C ARG A 142 -9.44 23.69 -23.92
N GLU A 143 -10.75 23.56 -23.90
CA GLU A 143 -11.67 24.58 -23.40
C GLU A 143 -12.71 23.96 -22.47
N TRP A 144 -12.98 24.63 -21.38
CA TRP A 144 -14.00 24.28 -20.41
C TRP A 144 -15.00 25.43 -20.30
N LYS A 145 -16.29 25.14 -20.43
CA LYS A 145 -17.34 26.14 -20.24
C LYS A 145 -17.32 26.72 -18.84
N SER A 146 -17.00 25.89 -17.87
CA SER A 146 -16.74 26.29 -16.49
C SER A 146 -15.98 25.18 -15.76
N ILE A 147 -15.11 25.57 -14.85
CA ILE A 147 -14.46 24.65 -13.89
C ILE A 147 -14.90 25.09 -12.50
N SER A 148 -15.47 24.15 -11.74
CA SER A 148 -15.83 24.35 -10.33
C SER A 148 -15.64 23.03 -9.58
N ILE A 149 -14.48 22.85 -8.98
CA ILE A 149 -14.09 21.67 -8.21
C ILE A 149 -13.85 22.14 -6.78
N ARG A 150 -14.46 21.50 -5.81
CA ARG A 150 -14.29 21.80 -4.39
C ARG A 150 -14.04 20.52 -3.61
N GLN A 151 -13.12 20.57 -2.66
CA GLN A 151 -12.81 19.53 -1.72
C GLN A 151 -12.77 20.12 -0.31
N GLY A 152 -13.57 19.58 0.57
CA GLY A 152 -13.50 19.87 2.02
C GLY A 152 -12.36 19.08 2.69
N ASP A 153 -12.39 19.01 4.01
CA ASP A 153 -11.45 18.19 4.78
C ASP A 153 -11.47 16.76 4.28
N PRO A 154 -10.30 16.11 4.08
CA PRO A 154 -10.26 14.74 3.62
C PRO A 154 -10.87 13.78 4.67
N SER A 155 -11.44 12.68 4.20
CA SER A 155 -12.05 11.67 5.06
C SER A 155 -11.05 11.05 6.04
N PHE A 156 -9.78 11.00 5.65
CA PHE A 156 -8.67 10.59 6.53
C PHE A 156 -7.59 11.67 6.49
N LYS A 157 -7.16 12.13 7.68
CA LYS A 157 -6.21 13.23 7.82
C LYS A 157 -4.85 12.91 7.21
N PHE A 158 -4.23 11.79 7.63
CA PHE A 158 -2.99 11.30 7.05
C PHE A 158 -3.26 10.09 6.16
N ARG A 159 -2.75 10.16 4.95
CA ARG A 159 -2.92 9.17 3.88
C ARG A 159 -1.54 8.71 3.46
N ALA A 160 -1.05 7.66 4.12
CA ALA A 160 0.31 7.18 3.95
C ALA A 160 0.39 6.01 2.96
N TRP A 161 1.41 6.03 2.12
CA TRP A 161 1.79 4.90 1.31
C TRP A 161 3.06 4.27 1.88
N PHE A 162 3.03 2.98 2.14
CA PHE A 162 4.19 2.23 2.56
C PHE A 162 4.75 1.41 1.40
N ILE A 163 5.97 1.74 1.00
CA ILE A 163 6.75 0.97 0.04
C ILE A 163 7.44 -0.14 0.80
N ASN A 164 6.87 -1.34 0.77
CA ASN A 164 7.31 -2.49 1.56
C ASN A 164 7.69 -3.65 0.65
N ASP A 165 8.78 -4.36 0.96
CA ASP A 165 9.25 -5.51 0.17
C ASP A 165 9.52 -5.16 -1.31
N GLU A 166 10.28 -4.12 -1.53
CA GLU A 166 10.52 -3.40 -2.77
C GLU A 166 11.52 -4.06 -3.74
N ASP A 167 11.42 -5.37 -3.97
CA ASP A 167 12.39 -6.14 -4.77
C ASP A 167 12.51 -5.69 -6.24
N SER A 168 11.40 -5.43 -6.91
CA SER A 168 11.42 -4.93 -8.30
C SER A 168 11.98 -3.52 -8.38
N LEU A 169 11.66 -2.64 -7.41
CA LEU A 169 12.19 -1.27 -7.33
C LEU A 169 13.72 -1.27 -7.15
N ASN A 170 14.25 -2.12 -6.29
CA ASN A 170 15.69 -2.22 -6.05
C ASN A 170 16.47 -2.72 -7.28
N GLY A 171 15.82 -3.43 -8.17
CA GLY A 171 16.40 -3.92 -9.43
C GLY A 171 16.24 -2.98 -10.62
N TYR A 172 15.36 -2.00 -10.53
CA TYR A 172 14.90 -1.20 -11.66
C TYR A 172 15.98 -0.26 -12.22
N HIS A 173 16.62 0.53 -11.34
CA HIS A 173 17.75 1.42 -11.67
C HIS A 173 18.95 1.13 -10.76
N PRO A 174 19.64 0.00 -10.97
CA PRO A 174 20.73 -0.42 -10.08
C PRO A 174 21.93 0.54 -10.08
N GLU A 175 22.11 1.34 -11.12
CA GLU A 175 23.17 2.36 -11.24
C GLU A 175 23.00 3.54 -10.28
N THR A 176 21.76 3.80 -9.82
CA THR A 176 21.44 4.87 -8.87
C THR A 176 21.19 4.36 -7.46
N ALA A 177 21.13 3.03 -7.29
CA ALA A 177 20.83 2.38 -6.02
C ALA A 177 21.90 2.70 -4.95
N GLY A 178 21.44 3.00 -3.74
CA GLY A 178 22.28 3.21 -2.57
C GLY A 178 22.65 1.91 -1.86
N LYS A 179 23.76 1.93 -1.14
CA LYS A 179 24.18 0.79 -0.32
C LYS A 179 23.53 0.87 1.05
N ARG A 180 22.87 -0.20 1.48
CA ARG A 180 22.37 -0.32 2.85
C ARG A 180 23.49 -0.58 3.85
N THR A 181 23.31 -0.07 5.05
CA THR A 181 24.21 -0.32 6.18
C THR A 181 23.69 -1.42 7.10
N ILE A 182 22.42 -1.79 6.96
CA ILE A 182 21.81 -2.91 7.68
C ILE A 182 21.95 -4.20 6.90
N ASP A 183 22.08 -5.32 7.64
CA ASP A 183 22.12 -6.66 7.07
C ASP A 183 20.68 -7.19 6.92
N TYR A 184 20.01 -6.69 5.90
CA TYR A 184 18.66 -7.13 5.53
C TYR A 184 18.77 -8.16 4.42
N GLU A 185 18.42 -9.41 4.73
CA GLU A 185 18.76 -10.59 3.92
C GLU A 185 18.30 -10.50 2.46
N ARG A 186 17.15 -9.87 2.21
CA ARG A 186 16.59 -9.78 0.87
C ARG A 186 17.16 -8.62 0.06
N TYR A 187 17.51 -7.52 0.72
CA TYR A 187 17.90 -6.28 0.04
C TYR A 187 19.16 -5.66 0.63
N GLN A 188 20.27 -5.84 -0.08
CA GLN A 188 21.56 -5.22 0.27
C GLN A 188 21.71 -3.79 -0.28
N VAL A 189 20.78 -3.40 -1.13
CA VAL A 189 20.69 -2.07 -1.71
C VAL A 189 19.30 -1.47 -1.46
N VAL A 190 19.22 -0.15 -1.57
CA VAL A 190 17.96 0.58 -1.64
C VAL A 190 17.92 1.28 -2.98
N PHE A 191 16.75 1.40 -3.61
CA PHE A 191 16.60 2.12 -4.86
C PHE A 191 17.03 3.58 -4.73
N GLY A 192 17.41 4.20 -5.85
CA GLY A 192 17.97 5.56 -5.88
C GLY A 192 16.94 6.67 -5.69
N PRO A 193 17.40 7.89 -5.42
CA PRO A 193 16.53 9.05 -5.25
C PRO A 193 15.73 9.41 -6.51
N GLU A 194 16.18 9.02 -7.70
CA GLU A 194 15.44 9.21 -8.95
C GLU A 194 14.19 8.34 -9.00
N VAL A 195 14.27 7.11 -8.51
CA VAL A 195 13.12 6.21 -8.38
C VAL A 195 12.16 6.71 -7.32
N GLU A 196 12.69 7.15 -6.17
CA GLU A 196 11.89 7.77 -5.10
C GLU A 196 11.18 9.02 -5.56
N GLU A 197 11.80 9.82 -6.44
CA GLU A 197 11.18 11.00 -7.03
C GLU A 197 9.88 10.66 -7.78
N HIS A 198 9.91 9.61 -8.62
CA HIS A 198 8.73 9.15 -9.33
C HIS A 198 7.68 8.54 -8.39
N ILE A 199 8.10 7.85 -7.32
CA ILE A 199 7.19 7.32 -6.30
C ILE A 199 6.48 8.46 -5.57
N CYS A 200 7.23 9.45 -5.09
CA CYS A 200 6.68 10.58 -4.35
C CYS A 200 5.78 11.47 -5.21
N GLU A 201 6.13 11.71 -6.48
CA GLU A 201 5.25 12.41 -7.43
C GLU A 201 3.95 11.64 -7.62
N THR A 202 4.03 10.32 -7.85
CA THR A 202 2.86 9.47 -7.99
C THR A 202 1.98 9.50 -6.73
N ALA A 203 2.60 9.46 -5.54
CA ALA A 203 1.90 9.53 -4.27
C ALA A 203 1.08 10.81 -4.12
N VAL A 204 1.68 11.98 -4.33
CA VAL A 204 0.96 13.26 -4.20
C VAL A 204 -0.10 13.43 -5.28
N ARG A 205 0.15 12.99 -6.53
CA ARG A 205 -0.84 12.98 -7.62
C ARG A 205 -2.02 12.07 -7.31
N ALA A 206 -1.79 10.92 -6.68
CA ALA A 206 -2.84 9.99 -6.24
C ALA A 206 -3.56 10.44 -4.95
N GLY A 207 -3.13 11.54 -4.32
CA GLY A 207 -3.80 12.12 -3.16
C GLY A 207 -3.26 11.67 -1.80
N PHE A 208 -2.11 11.02 -1.75
CA PHE A 208 -1.38 10.71 -0.52
C PHE A 208 -0.65 11.96 -0.01
N ASN A 209 -0.57 12.10 1.32
CA ASN A 209 0.17 13.18 1.98
C ASN A 209 1.26 12.68 2.93
N ALA A 210 1.41 11.36 3.06
CA ALA A 210 2.43 10.75 3.90
C ALA A 210 3.04 9.52 3.20
N ILE A 211 4.25 9.13 3.61
CA ILE A 211 4.95 7.98 3.05
C ILE A 211 5.82 7.27 4.12
N ILE A 212 6.00 5.97 3.94
CA ILE A 212 7.14 5.21 4.43
C ILE A 212 7.92 4.85 3.16
N ALA A 213 9.06 5.53 2.94
CA ALA A 213 9.75 5.55 1.64
C ALA A 213 10.26 4.19 1.18
N ALA A 214 10.82 3.39 2.10
CA ALA A 214 11.29 2.04 1.85
C ALA A 214 11.30 1.27 3.17
N SER A 215 11.43 -0.07 3.10
CA SER A 215 11.57 -0.89 4.30
C SER A 215 12.85 -0.54 5.05
N TYR A 216 12.73 -0.18 6.32
CA TYR A 216 13.84 -0.02 7.27
C TYR A 216 14.89 1.04 6.89
N VAL A 217 14.45 2.24 6.53
CA VAL A 217 15.33 3.37 6.21
C VAL A 217 16.22 3.74 7.40
N ASP A 218 17.54 3.70 7.20
CA ASP A 218 18.51 4.23 8.14
C ASP A 218 18.75 5.72 7.85
N ILE A 219 18.13 6.61 8.62
CA ILE A 219 18.27 8.07 8.47
C ILE A 219 19.72 8.57 8.61
N LEU A 220 20.58 7.79 9.26
CA LEU A 220 22.01 8.11 9.44
C LEU A 220 22.85 7.63 8.25
N ASN A 221 22.30 6.81 7.37
CA ASN A 221 22.94 6.44 6.11
C ASN A 221 22.68 7.52 5.06
N PRO A 222 23.74 8.18 4.50
CA PRO A 222 23.56 9.24 3.50
C PRO A 222 22.79 8.83 2.26
N ASP A 223 22.89 7.57 1.82
CA ASP A 223 22.16 7.08 0.65
C ASP A 223 20.67 6.92 0.93
N GLU A 224 20.31 6.33 2.08
CA GLU A 224 18.92 6.16 2.47
C GLU A 224 18.27 7.49 2.89
N ARG A 225 19.05 8.41 3.47
CA ARG A 225 18.59 9.77 3.79
C ARG A 225 18.07 10.53 2.58
N LYS A 226 18.65 10.32 1.39
CA LYS A 226 18.20 10.97 0.14
C LYS A 226 16.74 10.67 -0.18
N LEU A 227 16.24 9.46 0.13
CA LEU A 227 14.83 9.10 -0.08
C LEU A 227 13.91 9.98 0.77
N VAL A 228 14.26 10.17 2.04
CA VAL A 228 13.53 11.04 2.97
C VAL A 228 13.53 12.49 2.48
N ASP A 229 14.68 12.99 2.01
CA ASP A 229 14.81 14.36 1.53
C ASP A 229 13.94 14.59 0.27
N VAL A 230 13.86 13.62 -0.63
CA VAL A 230 12.96 13.64 -1.79
C VAL A 230 11.50 13.74 -1.34
N ALA A 231 11.07 12.86 -0.44
CA ALA A 231 9.70 12.84 0.06
C ALA A 231 9.31 14.17 0.76
N VAL A 232 10.21 14.74 1.57
CA VAL A 232 10.04 16.06 2.20
C VAL A 232 9.92 17.16 1.13
N SER A 233 10.74 17.10 0.07
CA SER A 233 10.69 18.09 -1.02
C SER A 233 9.37 18.09 -1.78
N ARG A 234 8.64 16.97 -1.76
CA ARG A 234 7.30 16.80 -2.33
C ARG A 234 6.17 17.11 -1.34
N GLY A 235 6.48 17.54 -0.11
CA GLY A 235 5.51 17.90 0.91
C GLY A 235 4.89 16.73 1.67
N LEU A 236 5.44 15.52 1.53
CA LEU A 236 4.97 14.32 2.19
C LEU A 236 5.40 14.31 3.67
N PHE A 237 4.48 13.96 4.56
CA PHE A 237 4.80 13.56 5.92
C PHE A 237 5.58 12.24 5.91
N GLN A 238 6.45 12.06 6.91
CA GLN A 238 7.17 10.81 7.12
C GLN A 238 6.53 10.02 8.25
N THR A 239 6.42 8.71 8.11
CA THR A 239 6.05 7.81 9.19
C THR A 239 6.86 6.52 9.11
N PHE A 240 6.63 5.59 10.03
CA PHE A 240 7.46 4.41 10.19
C PHE A 240 6.62 3.15 10.26
N HIS A 241 7.24 2.03 9.96
CA HIS A 241 6.68 0.70 10.19
C HIS A 241 6.62 0.36 11.70
N HIS A 242 5.75 -0.55 12.10
CA HIS A 242 5.63 -0.97 13.51
C HIS A 242 6.90 -1.59 14.11
N GLN A 243 7.86 -1.98 13.27
CA GLN A 243 9.17 -2.46 13.67
C GLN A 243 10.19 -1.33 13.87
N GLU A 244 9.80 -0.06 13.72
CA GLU A 244 10.69 1.10 13.69
C GLU A 244 10.29 2.15 14.76
N PRO A 245 10.19 1.77 16.03
CA PRO A 245 9.92 2.75 17.07
C PRO A 245 11.02 3.83 17.11
N CYS A 246 10.64 5.09 17.23
CA CYS A 246 11.56 6.24 17.15
C CYS A 246 12.35 6.31 15.82
N GLY A 247 11.86 5.69 14.73
CA GLY A 247 12.55 5.59 13.46
C GLY A 247 13.77 4.64 13.46
N VAL A 248 13.77 3.64 14.34
CA VAL A 248 14.87 2.66 14.49
C VAL A 248 14.33 1.26 14.25
N SER A 249 14.75 0.61 13.18
CA SER A 249 14.39 -0.79 12.96
C SER A 249 15.17 -1.76 13.85
N GLY A 250 14.60 -2.95 14.06
CA GLY A 250 15.31 -4.03 14.76
C GLY A 250 16.60 -4.46 14.03
N TRP A 251 16.67 -4.31 12.72
CA TRP A 251 17.87 -4.59 11.91
C TRP A 251 19.03 -3.64 12.23
N ILE A 252 18.72 -2.39 12.60
CA ILE A 252 19.71 -1.44 13.09
C ILE A 252 20.26 -1.92 14.44
N ALA A 253 19.42 -2.39 15.36
CA ALA A 253 19.86 -2.99 16.61
C ALA A 253 20.79 -4.20 16.37
N LYS A 254 20.41 -5.10 15.43
CA LYS A 254 21.23 -6.26 15.02
C LYS A 254 22.62 -5.81 14.52
N ARG A 255 22.68 -4.78 13.68
CA ARG A 255 23.95 -4.20 13.22
C ARG A 255 24.80 -3.66 14.38
N GLU A 256 24.19 -2.91 15.31
CA GLU A 256 24.92 -2.33 16.46
C GLU A 256 25.50 -3.43 17.38
N TRP A 257 24.76 -4.52 17.62
CA TRP A 257 25.31 -5.66 18.38
C TRP A 257 26.54 -6.25 17.67
N LYS A 258 26.45 -6.47 16.35
CA LYS A 258 27.56 -6.99 15.55
C LYS A 258 28.79 -6.07 15.60
N LEU A 259 28.59 -4.75 15.42
CA LEU A 259 29.67 -3.77 15.43
C LEU A 259 30.36 -3.66 16.79
N ARG A 260 29.64 -3.88 17.90
CA ARG A 260 30.16 -3.83 19.26
C ARG A 260 30.65 -5.18 19.79
N GLY A 261 30.55 -6.25 18.99
CA GLY A 261 30.88 -7.61 19.44
C GLY A 261 29.97 -8.11 20.57
N MET A 262 28.75 -7.58 20.66
CA MET A 262 27.75 -7.95 21.66
C MET A 262 26.91 -9.11 21.20
N GLN A 263 26.46 -9.93 22.14
CA GLN A 263 25.35 -10.85 21.89
C GLN A 263 24.03 -10.09 21.82
N PRO A 264 23.03 -10.57 21.05
CA PRO A 264 21.70 -9.98 21.03
C PRO A 264 21.09 -9.92 22.43
N VAL A 265 20.53 -8.77 22.78
CA VAL A 265 19.84 -8.53 24.06
C VAL A 265 18.40 -8.12 23.82
N THR A 266 17.52 -8.45 24.75
CA THR A 266 16.14 -7.94 24.77
C THR A 266 16.07 -6.59 25.49
N TYR A 267 14.98 -5.86 25.29
CA TYR A 267 14.74 -4.61 26.03
C TYR A 267 14.67 -4.83 27.57
N ALA A 268 14.22 -6.00 28.01
CA ALA A 268 14.18 -6.34 29.44
C ALA A 268 15.58 -6.53 30.04
N GLU A 269 16.53 -7.04 29.24
CA GLU A 269 17.90 -7.33 29.68
C GLU A 269 18.80 -6.09 29.69
N ASP A 270 18.67 -5.24 28.67
CA ASP A 270 19.46 -4.01 28.55
C ASP A 270 18.62 -2.84 28.00
N PRO A 271 17.76 -2.22 28.80
CA PRO A 271 16.99 -1.05 28.38
C PRO A 271 17.85 0.13 27.93
N GLU A 272 19.02 0.32 28.55
CA GLU A 272 19.89 1.48 28.25
C GLU A 272 20.51 1.41 26.86
N PHE A 273 20.81 0.21 26.35
CA PHE A 273 21.20 0.02 24.96
C PHE A 273 20.14 0.59 24.00
N PHE A 274 18.87 0.23 24.22
CA PHE A 274 17.76 0.71 23.40
C PHE A 274 17.49 2.20 23.59
N HIS A 275 17.56 2.72 24.82
CA HIS A 275 17.40 4.15 25.09
C HIS A 275 18.47 4.99 24.36
N GLY A 276 19.71 4.55 24.36
CA GLY A 276 20.80 5.20 23.64
C GLY A 276 20.59 5.16 22.12
N LEU A 277 20.12 4.03 21.60
CA LEU A 277 19.82 3.87 20.19
C LEU A 277 18.65 4.76 19.76
N TRP A 278 17.52 4.70 20.47
CA TRP A 278 16.34 5.53 20.19
C TRP A 278 16.66 7.02 20.24
N ARG A 279 17.45 7.49 21.24
CA ARG A 279 17.84 8.89 21.35
C ARG A 279 18.63 9.36 20.13
N ARG A 280 19.65 8.60 19.73
CA ARG A 280 20.48 8.93 18.55
C ARG A 280 19.64 9.09 17.27
N TYR A 281 18.67 8.21 17.08
CA TYR A 281 17.81 8.26 15.89
C TYR A 281 16.71 9.32 16.01
N ALA A 282 16.09 9.49 17.17
CA ALA A 282 15.12 10.55 17.41
C ALA A 282 15.74 11.94 17.15
N GLU A 283 16.98 12.18 17.58
CA GLU A 283 17.71 13.43 17.31
C GLU A 283 17.97 13.66 15.81
N ALA A 284 18.17 12.60 15.04
CA ALA A 284 18.33 12.69 13.58
C ALA A 284 17.00 12.97 12.89
N TRP A 285 15.93 12.24 13.26
CA TRP A 285 14.61 12.42 12.71
C TRP A 285 13.94 13.73 13.15
N ALA A 286 14.27 14.27 14.31
CA ALA A 286 13.78 15.58 14.77
C ALA A 286 14.16 16.74 13.82
N LYS A 287 15.16 16.55 12.96
CA LYS A 287 15.57 17.51 11.94
C LYS A 287 14.76 17.40 10.65
N VAL A 288 13.92 16.37 10.54
CA VAL A 288 13.04 16.13 9.39
C VAL A 288 11.67 16.74 9.67
N PRO A 289 11.15 17.64 8.82
CA PRO A 289 9.84 18.23 9.04
C PRO A 289 8.72 17.21 8.76
N GLY A 290 7.66 17.28 9.57
CA GLY A 290 6.44 16.51 9.29
C GLY A 290 6.56 15.02 9.62
N VAL A 291 7.21 14.66 10.72
CA VAL A 291 7.30 13.27 11.20
C VAL A 291 6.08 12.91 12.04
N ILE A 292 5.41 11.81 11.67
CA ILE A 292 4.39 11.13 12.47
C ILE A 292 5.10 9.98 13.18
N TRP A 293 5.35 10.15 14.49
CA TRP A 293 6.22 9.27 15.24
C TRP A 293 5.56 7.93 15.56
N GLN A 294 6.24 6.84 15.23
CA GLN A 294 5.85 5.49 15.64
C GLN A 294 6.47 5.15 16.99
N ILE A 295 5.65 4.61 17.91
CA ILE A 295 6.07 4.04 19.18
C ILE A 295 5.64 2.58 19.29
N GLY A 296 6.36 1.80 20.03
CA GLY A 296 6.10 0.37 20.20
C GLY A 296 7.34 -0.40 20.54
N LEU A 297 7.24 -1.70 20.56
CA LEU A 297 8.40 -2.56 20.79
C LEU A 297 8.21 -3.87 20.02
N ARG A 298 9.04 -4.05 19.00
CA ARG A 298 9.09 -5.25 18.21
C ARG A 298 10.55 -5.62 17.91
N GLY A 299 10.80 -6.90 17.74
CA GLY A 299 12.14 -7.45 17.53
C GLY A 299 12.55 -7.48 16.06
N VAL A 300 13.76 -7.99 15.82
CA VAL A 300 14.33 -8.16 14.48
C VAL A 300 13.43 -9.06 13.63
N GLY A 301 13.22 -8.70 12.37
CA GLY A 301 12.47 -9.51 11.42
C GLY A 301 11.01 -9.72 11.79
N ASP A 302 10.37 -8.69 12.35
CA ASP A 302 8.97 -8.68 12.76
C ASP A 302 8.60 -9.71 13.82
N ARG A 303 9.53 -10.05 14.70
CA ARG A 303 9.31 -10.98 15.80
C ARG A 303 8.97 -10.28 17.10
N PRO A 304 8.34 -10.97 18.05
CA PRO A 304 8.20 -10.45 19.40
C PRO A 304 9.57 -10.07 19.98
N TYR A 305 9.65 -8.96 20.69
CA TYR A 305 10.92 -8.42 21.22
C TYR A 305 11.67 -9.36 22.20
N TRP A 306 10.99 -10.32 22.80
CA TRP A 306 11.59 -11.33 23.68
C TRP A 306 12.25 -12.48 22.93
N VAL A 307 12.15 -12.50 21.58
CA VAL A 307 12.81 -13.49 20.73
C VAL A 307 14.12 -12.92 20.26
N LYS A 308 15.23 -13.52 20.71
CA LYS A 308 16.61 -13.13 20.31
C LYS A 308 17.04 -13.76 18.99
N ALA A 309 16.32 -14.79 18.57
CA ALA A 309 16.71 -15.61 17.46
C ALA A 309 16.48 -14.90 16.12
N ASP A 310 17.34 -15.26 15.20
CA ASP A 310 17.29 -14.89 13.81
C ASP A 310 15.98 -15.32 13.14
N TRP A 311 15.65 -14.69 12.03
CA TRP A 311 14.51 -14.92 11.14
C TRP A 311 14.26 -16.40 10.80
N HIS A 312 15.33 -17.23 10.76
CA HIS A 312 15.25 -18.65 10.42
C HIS A 312 14.92 -19.61 11.59
N SER A 313 14.84 -19.15 12.83
CA SER A 313 14.50 -20.07 13.91
C SER A 313 13.01 -20.38 13.93
N ALA A 314 12.66 -21.66 13.74
CA ALA A 314 11.28 -22.16 13.77
C ALA A 314 10.53 -21.83 15.09
N ASP A 315 11.24 -21.67 16.19
CA ASP A 315 10.68 -21.40 17.52
C ASP A 315 10.27 -19.94 17.72
N GLY A 316 10.72 -19.02 16.85
CA GLY A 316 10.47 -17.58 17.01
C GLY A 316 9.04 -17.14 16.67
N TRP A 317 8.27 -17.94 15.94
CA TRP A 317 6.93 -17.60 15.48
C TRP A 317 5.83 -18.30 16.28
N LYS A 318 6.16 -19.29 17.08
CA LYS A 318 5.19 -19.89 17.98
C LYS A 318 4.99 -18.95 19.16
N SER A 319 3.86 -18.26 19.20
CA SER A 319 3.30 -17.78 20.44
C SER A 319 2.90 -19.04 21.22
N ALA A 320 3.85 -19.68 21.92
CA ALA A 320 3.48 -20.67 22.90
C ALA A 320 2.44 -20.02 23.82
N GLU A 321 1.32 -20.68 24.06
CA GLU A 321 0.40 -20.27 25.10
C GLU A 321 1.22 -20.06 26.36
N VAL A 322 1.37 -18.80 26.75
CA VAL A 322 2.06 -18.45 27.99
C VAL A 322 1.02 -18.16 29.07
N PRO A 323 1.34 -18.38 30.35
CA PRO A 323 0.46 -17.97 31.43
C PRO A 323 0.06 -16.50 31.30
N GLU A 324 -1.16 -16.18 31.69
CA GLU A 324 -1.71 -14.80 31.63
C GLU A 324 -0.81 -13.78 32.35
N GLU A 325 -0.16 -14.21 33.43
CA GLU A 325 0.80 -13.38 34.17
C GLU A 325 1.97 -12.94 33.27
N VAL A 326 2.54 -13.84 32.49
CA VAL A 326 3.61 -13.56 31.53
C VAL A 326 3.13 -12.61 30.44
N GLU A 327 1.91 -12.76 29.94
CA GLU A 327 1.33 -11.79 28.97
C GLU A 327 1.22 -10.39 29.59
N ARG A 328 0.78 -10.30 30.86
CA ARG A 328 0.68 -9.02 31.58
C ARG A 328 2.04 -8.38 31.80
N GLU A 329 3.05 -9.16 32.18
CA GLU A 329 4.43 -8.68 32.32
C GLU A 329 4.98 -8.16 30.98
N ARG A 330 4.81 -8.90 29.89
CA ARG A 330 5.21 -8.50 28.53
C ARG A 330 4.50 -7.23 28.08
N ALA A 331 3.20 -7.13 28.29
CA ALA A 331 2.43 -5.93 27.97
C ALA A 331 2.86 -4.71 28.79
N ALA A 332 3.15 -4.91 30.09
CA ALA A 332 3.66 -3.84 30.96
C ALA A 332 5.04 -3.32 30.49
N LEU A 333 5.90 -4.25 30.03
CA LEU A 333 7.21 -3.87 29.50
C LEU A 333 7.11 -3.07 28.20
N ILE A 334 6.22 -3.46 27.27
CA ILE A 334 5.93 -2.68 26.06
C ILE A 334 5.39 -1.30 26.44
N SER A 335 4.46 -1.22 27.38
CA SER A 335 3.90 0.05 27.87
C SER A 335 4.98 0.96 28.47
N LYS A 336 5.93 0.40 29.22
CA LYS A 336 7.08 1.14 29.77
C LYS A 336 7.99 1.66 28.64
N ALA A 337 8.27 0.82 27.65
CA ALA A 337 9.07 1.20 26.47
C ALA A 337 8.43 2.37 25.70
N MET A 338 7.12 2.29 25.44
CA MET A 338 6.37 3.34 24.72
C MET A 338 6.44 4.69 25.46
N ASN A 339 6.27 4.69 26.78
CA ASN A 339 6.39 5.93 27.58
C ASN A 339 7.79 6.52 27.49
N LYS A 340 8.83 5.68 27.56
CA LYS A 340 10.22 6.12 27.42
C LYS A 340 10.53 6.65 26.02
N GLN A 341 9.95 6.05 24.98
CA GLN A 341 10.07 6.54 23.61
C GLN A 341 9.45 7.93 23.44
N VAL A 342 8.26 8.17 24.00
CA VAL A 342 7.63 9.51 23.99
C VAL A 342 8.50 10.53 24.72
N GLU A 343 9.11 10.17 25.85
CA GLU A 343 10.07 11.02 26.58
C GLU A 343 11.27 11.36 25.68
N ILE A 344 11.92 10.36 25.10
CA ILE A 344 13.09 10.54 24.22
C ILE A 344 12.77 11.42 23.00
N ILE A 345 11.61 11.19 22.36
CA ILE A 345 11.18 12.01 21.22
C ILE A 345 10.91 13.45 21.67
N THR A 346 10.28 13.63 22.84
CA THR A 346 10.02 14.94 23.43
C THR A 346 11.32 15.69 23.70
N ASP A 347 12.32 15.02 24.27
CA ASP A 347 13.63 15.61 24.51
C ASP A 347 14.33 16.01 23.20
N ALA A 348 14.27 15.17 22.17
CA ALA A 348 14.87 15.44 20.87
C ALA A 348 14.21 16.62 20.14
N LEU A 349 12.91 16.80 20.30
CA LEU A 349 12.14 17.88 19.67
C LEU A 349 12.15 19.17 20.53
N GLY A 350 12.38 19.07 21.83
CA GLY A 350 12.18 20.16 22.78
C GLY A 350 10.70 20.42 23.16
N HIS A 351 9.79 19.61 22.65
CA HIS A 351 8.34 19.64 22.95
C HIS A 351 7.72 18.28 22.70
N ARG A 352 6.55 18.01 23.29
CA ARG A 352 5.81 16.77 23.01
C ARG A 352 5.45 16.69 21.52
N PRO A 353 5.66 15.53 20.85
CA PRO A 353 5.27 15.38 19.46
C PRO A 353 3.77 15.61 19.26
N GLU A 354 3.43 16.35 18.21
CA GLU A 354 2.03 16.64 17.85
C GLU A 354 1.31 15.37 17.36
N HIS A 355 2.03 14.54 16.60
CA HIS A 355 1.48 13.31 16.01
C HIS A 355 2.38 12.12 16.35
N PHE A 356 1.82 11.16 17.06
CA PHE A 356 2.46 9.86 17.29
C PHE A 356 1.43 8.75 17.33
N ALA A 357 1.86 7.58 16.91
CA ALA A 357 1.01 6.43 16.67
C ALA A 357 1.66 5.14 17.14
N THR A 358 0.86 4.11 17.33
CA THR A 358 1.32 2.73 17.45
C THR A 358 0.49 1.84 16.56
N GLN A 359 1.16 1.08 15.71
CA GLN A 359 0.52 0.05 14.92
C GLN A 359 0.49 -1.23 15.74
N LEU A 360 -0.71 -1.65 16.12
CA LEU A 360 -0.92 -2.88 16.86
C LEU A 360 -0.89 -4.07 15.90
N TRP A 361 0.09 -4.95 16.12
CA TRP A 361 0.31 -6.14 15.31
C TRP A 361 0.46 -7.37 16.21
N LEU A 362 -0.07 -8.50 15.79
CA LEU A 362 -0.01 -9.80 16.48
C LEU A 362 -0.20 -9.70 18.01
N GLU A 363 0.88 -9.91 18.80
CA GLU A 363 0.86 -9.88 20.26
C GLU A 363 0.46 -8.50 20.82
N GLY A 364 0.86 -7.41 20.17
CA GLY A 364 0.46 -6.05 20.55
C GLY A 364 -1.06 -5.87 20.46
N ALA A 365 -1.69 -6.34 19.37
CA ALA A 365 -3.13 -6.33 19.19
C ALA A 365 -3.84 -7.21 20.25
N GLN A 366 -3.28 -8.38 20.55
CA GLN A 366 -3.80 -9.30 21.57
C GLN A 366 -3.75 -8.66 22.97
N PHE A 367 -2.62 -8.10 23.37
CA PHE A 367 -2.45 -7.48 24.69
C PHE A 367 -3.32 -6.23 24.85
N PHE A 368 -3.47 -5.44 23.80
CA PHE A 368 -4.35 -4.28 23.80
C PHE A 368 -5.82 -4.71 23.96
N ARG A 369 -6.27 -5.71 23.20
CA ARG A 369 -7.63 -6.27 23.30
C ARG A 369 -7.94 -6.80 24.70
N LYS A 370 -6.97 -7.46 25.35
CA LYS A 370 -7.10 -7.96 26.74
C LYS A 370 -7.03 -6.85 27.80
N GLY A 371 -6.70 -5.61 27.38
CA GLY A 371 -6.54 -4.46 28.27
C GLY A 371 -5.25 -4.46 29.08
N TYR A 372 -4.29 -5.33 28.74
CA TYR A 372 -2.98 -5.41 29.42
C TYR A 372 -2.03 -4.33 28.94
N LEU A 373 -2.00 -4.08 27.61
CA LEU A 373 -1.19 -3.03 27.02
C LEU A 373 -1.81 -1.65 27.29
N LYS A 374 -1.03 -0.77 27.94
CA LYS A 374 -1.39 0.62 28.18
C LYS A 374 -0.54 1.50 27.25
N VAL A 375 -1.21 2.25 26.39
CA VAL A 375 -0.53 3.18 25.47
C VAL A 375 -0.50 4.59 26.08
N PRO A 376 0.53 5.40 25.80
CA PRO A 376 0.59 6.79 26.23
C PRO A 376 -0.64 7.59 25.74
N GLU A 377 -1.08 8.55 26.53
CA GLU A 377 -2.21 9.41 26.18
C GLU A 377 -1.96 10.16 24.87
N GLY A 378 -3.00 10.28 24.03
CA GLY A 378 -2.92 10.91 22.71
C GLY A 378 -2.33 10.04 21.61
N THR A 379 -1.94 8.79 21.90
CA THR A 379 -1.47 7.86 20.88
C THR A 379 -2.58 7.51 19.89
N CYS A 380 -2.32 7.70 18.61
CA CYS A 380 -3.17 7.15 17.56
C CYS A 380 -2.99 5.63 17.48
N ILE A 381 -4.07 4.87 17.66
CA ILE A 381 -4.04 3.41 17.53
C ILE A 381 -4.32 3.04 16.08
N ILE A 382 -3.33 2.41 15.43
CA ILE A 382 -3.46 1.93 14.05
C ILE A 382 -3.80 0.45 14.10
N TYR A 383 -5.01 0.11 13.64
CA TYR A 383 -5.48 -1.26 13.53
C TYR A 383 -5.07 -1.85 12.18
N ALA A 384 -4.50 -3.05 12.19
CA ALA A 384 -4.05 -3.71 10.98
C ALA A 384 -5.06 -4.77 10.48
N ASP A 385 -5.19 -4.89 9.16
CA ASP A 385 -5.73 -6.09 8.57
C ASP A 385 -4.66 -7.21 8.63
N ASN A 386 -5.09 -8.46 8.51
CA ASN A 386 -4.20 -9.63 8.57
C ASN A 386 -4.18 -10.43 7.25
N SER A 387 -4.63 -9.82 6.18
CA SER A 387 -4.64 -10.42 4.85
C SER A 387 -4.87 -9.33 3.80
N PRO A 388 -4.51 -9.52 2.53
CA PRO A 388 -4.64 -8.50 1.49
C PRO A 388 -6.07 -7.94 1.42
N GLY A 389 -6.31 -6.81 2.09
CA GLY A 389 -7.56 -6.05 2.10
C GLY A 389 -8.83 -6.81 2.47
N LEU A 390 -8.74 -7.97 3.12
CA LEU A 390 -9.88 -8.88 3.20
C LEU A 390 -10.47 -9.02 4.60
N LYS A 391 -9.68 -8.95 5.66
CA LYS A 391 -10.18 -9.05 7.04
C LYS A 391 -9.30 -8.30 8.05
N PHE A 392 -9.91 -7.91 9.18
CA PHE A 392 -9.21 -7.28 10.31
C PHE A 392 -8.95 -8.25 11.43
N GLY A 393 -7.98 -7.89 12.27
CA GLY A 393 -7.79 -8.55 13.55
C GLY A 393 -9.00 -8.39 14.47
N PRO A 394 -9.18 -9.31 15.44
CA PRO A 394 -10.31 -9.29 16.36
C PRO A 394 -10.34 -8.06 17.29
N ASP A 395 -9.22 -7.38 17.47
CA ASP A 395 -9.10 -6.13 18.22
C ASP A 395 -9.93 -5.00 17.60
N ALA A 396 -9.88 -4.82 16.28
CA ALA A 396 -10.70 -3.84 15.56
C ALA A 396 -12.16 -4.30 15.43
N GLY A 397 -12.38 -5.58 15.13
CA GLY A 397 -13.71 -6.14 14.85
C GLY A 397 -14.70 -6.00 16.01
N ARG A 398 -14.28 -6.26 17.23
CA ARG A 398 -15.12 -6.28 18.42
C ARG A 398 -15.50 -4.92 18.99
N GLN A 399 -14.76 -3.85 18.64
CA GLN A 399 -15.05 -2.51 19.12
C GLN A 399 -16.19 -1.89 18.32
N LYS A 400 -17.20 -1.33 18.97
CA LYS A 400 -18.27 -0.59 18.31
C LYS A 400 -17.78 0.79 17.82
N ARG A 401 -16.93 1.42 18.61
CA ARG A 401 -16.31 2.71 18.33
C ARG A 401 -14.95 2.78 19.01
N PHE A 402 -13.97 3.38 18.35
CA PHE A 402 -12.66 3.62 18.91
C PHE A 402 -12.69 4.83 19.89
N ALA A 403 -12.05 4.67 21.03
CA ALA A 403 -12.04 5.70 22.08
C ALA A 403 -10.91 6.73 21.96
N THR A 404 -9.87 6.42 21.16
CA THR A 404 -8.68 7.27 20.96
C THR A 404 -8.56 7.66 19.49
N PRO A 405 -7.72 8.65 19.13
CA PRO A 405 -7.39 8.83 17.72
C PRO A 405 -7.01 7.48 17.11
N ALA A 406 -7.63 7.13 16.01
CA ALA A 406 -7.50 5.80 15.44
C ALA A 406 -7.21 5.85 13.93
N GLY A 407 -6.49 4.85 13.46
CA GLY A 407 -6.11 4.67 12.07
C GLY A 407 -6.22 3.23 11.61
N LEU A 408 -5.78 3.01 10.39
CA LEU A 408 -5.85 1.76 9.67
C LEU A 408 -4.53 1.49 8.97
N TYR A 409 -4.01 0.27 9.11
CA TYR A 409 -2.98 -0.27 8.25
C TYR A 409 -3.62 -1.31 7.32
N TYR A 410 -3.49 -1.09 6.01
CA TYR A 410 -4.25 -1.81 4.99
C TYR A 410 -3.36 -2.35 3.89
N HIS A 411 -3.45 -3.67 3.63
CA HIS A 411 -2.67 -4.32 2.58
C HIS A 411 -3.45 -4.33 1.26
N LEU A 412 -2.97 -3.61 0.26
CA LEU A 412 -3.31 -3.85 -1.14
C LEU A 412 -2.38 -4.88 -1.77
N ALA A 413 -1.13 -4.96 -1.27
CA ALA A 413 -0.18 -6.01 -1.56
C ALA A 413 0.55 -6.42 -0.29
N VAL A 414 1.00 -7.67 -0.24
CA VAL A 414 1.76 -8.22 0.89
C VAL A 414 2.59 -9.42 0.43
N VAL A 415 3.80 -9.53 0.95
CA VAL A 415 4.62 -10.75 0.82
C VAL A 415 3.83 -11.97 1.31
N HIS A 416 3.96 -13.09 0.62
CA HIS A 416 3.19 -14.32 0.82
C HIS A 416 1.69 -14.22 0.47
N GLY A 417 1.26 -13.09 -0.06
CA GLY A 417 -0.06 -12.89 -0.64
C GLY A 417 0.08 -12.51 -2.11
N ASN A 418 -0.42 -11.32 -2.46
CA ASN A 418 -0.26 -10.76 -3.80
C ASN A 418 0.89 -9.74 -3.81
N HIS A 419 1.94 -10.01 -4.59
CA HIS A 419 3.14 -9.16 -4.66
C HIS A 419 3.32 -8.51 -6.04
N TYR A 420 2.88 -9.18 -7.09
CA TYR A 420 3.02 -8.74 -8.48
C TYR A 420 1.69 -8.49 -9.19
N THR A 421 0.55 -8.89 -8.58
CA THR A 421 -0.76 -8.78 -9.21
C THR A 421 -1.78 -8.13 -8.28
N GLN A 422 -2.71 -7.38 -8.84
CA GLN A 422 -3.79 -6.76 -8.08
C GLN A 422 -4.82 -7.82 -7.67
N LEU A 423 -5.14 -7.89 -6.39
CA LEU A 423 -6.07 -8.86 -5.81
C LEU A 423 -7.33 -8.21 -5.27
N VAL A 424 -7.20 -7.04 -4.63
CA VAL A 424 -8.27 -6.40 -3.88
C VAL A 424 -9.02 -5.40 -4.77
N PRO A 425 -10.29 -5.66 -5.14
CA PRO A 425 -11.05 -4.72 -5.95
C PRO A 425 -11.38 -3.44 -5.17
N PRO A 426 -11.42 -2.26 -5.83
CA PRO A 426 -11.74 -0.97 -5.16
C PRO A 426 -13.04 -0.98 -4.36
N ARG A 427 -14.08 -1.70 -4.79
CA ARG A 427 -15.32 -1.87 -4.03
C ARG A 427 -15.08 -2.45 -2.64
N ARG A 428 -14.15 -3.42 -2.51
CA ARG A 428 -13.82 -4.03 -1.23
C ARG A 428 -13.02 -3.07 -0.34
N THR A 429 -12.08 -2.35 -0.91
CA THR A 429 -11.35 -1.29 -0.20
C THR A 429 -12.32 -0.24 0.35
N HIS A 430 -13.29 0.18 -0.45
CA HIS A 430 -14.32 1.14 -0.04
C HIS A 430 -15.18 0.61 1.13
N GLU A 431 -15.61 -0.65 1.08
CA GLU A 431 -16.35 -1.28 2.18
C GLU A 431 -15.55 -1.26 3.50
N ILE A 432 -14.26 -1.60 3.42
CA ILE A 432 -13.38 -1.63 4.60
C ILE A 432 -13.10 -0.23 5.13
N PHE A 433 -12.77 0.71 4.26
CA PHE A 433 -12.52 2.10 4.67
C PHE A 433 -13.76 2.73 5.30
N SER A 434 -14.95 2.51 4.72
CA SER A 434 -16.22 2.98 5.28
C SER A 434 -16.47 2.38 6.66
N TYR A 435 -16.31 1.07 6.82
CA TYR A 435 -16.48 0.37 8.09
C TYR A 435 -15.57 0.93 9.20
N MET A 436 -14.29 1.14 8.88
CA MET A 436 -13.32 1.67 9.85
C MET A 436 -13.55 3.15 10.15
N HIS A 437 -13.89 3.94 9.13
CA HIS A 437 -14.19 5.35 9.28
C HIS A 437 -15.44 5.59 10.16
N GLU A 438 -16.49 4.79 9.99
CA GLU A 438 -17.69 4.83 10.83
C GLU A 438 -17.37 4.51 12.30
N LYS A 439 -16.38 3.66 12.57
CA LYS A 439 -15.89 3.36 13.91
C LYS A 439 -14.98 4.45 14.51
N GLY A 440 -14.58 5.43 13.72
CA GLY A 440 -13.76 6.55 14.15
C GLY A 440 -12.29 6.49 13.76
N ALA A 441 -11.86 5.54 12.92
CA ALA A 441 -10.51 5.52 12.36
C ALA A 441 -10.39 6.57 11.25
N LYS A 442 -10.06 7.80 11.63
CA LYS A 442 -10.01 8.97 10.73
C LYS A 442 -8.65 9.66 10.70
N GLU A 443 -7.75 9.32 11.64
CA GLU A 443 -6.49 10.05 11.78
C GLU A 443 -5.49 9.65 10.70
N ILE A 444 -5.26 8.35 10.48
CA ILE A 444 -4.27 7.87 9.52
C ILE A 444 -4.72 6.58 8.83
N VAL A 445 -4.46 6.48 7.54
CA VAL A 445 -4.46 5.21 6.81
C VAL A 445 -3.05 5.00 6.25
N ILE A 446 -2.48 3.83 6.51
CA ILE A 446 -1.24 3.36 5.88
C ILE A 446 -1.60 2.27 4.89
N VAL A 447 -1.38 2.52 3.61
CA VAL A 447 -1.62 1.54 2.52
C VAL A 447 -0.30 0.87 2.19
N ASN A 448 -0.23 -0.44 2.40
CA ASN A 448 0.95 -1.24 2.08
C ASN A 448 0.89 -1.70 0.62
N VAL A 449 1.85 -1.27 -0.18
CA VAL A 449 2.06 -1.70 -1.58
C VAL A 449 3.53 -1.54 -1.92
N SER A 450 4.18 -2.62 -2.30
CA SER A 450 5.63 -2.66 -2.53
C SER A 450 6.05 -2.27 -3.95
N ASN A 451 5.68 -3.06 -4.91
CA ASN A 451 6.11 -2.91 -6.28
C ASN A 451 5.13 -2.01 -7.05
N VAL A 452 5.34 -0.73 -7.01
CA VAL A 452 4.48 0.38 -7.45
C VAL A 452 3.73 0.12 -8.76
N ARG A 453 4.44 -0.28 -9.81
CA ARG A 453 3.94 -0.39 -11.18
C ARG A 453 2.68 -1.24 -11.36
N PRO A 454 2.56 -2.44 -10.76
CA PRO A 454 1.39 -3.29 -10.96
C PRO A 454 0.10 -2.77 -10.32
N PHE A 455 0.19 -1.83 -9.38
CA PHE A 455 -0.92 -1.47 -8.47
C PHE A 455 -1.59 -0.12 -8.79
N GLY A 456 -1.30 0.48 -9.93
CA GLY A 456 -1.77 1.82 -10.30
C GLY A 456 -3.27 2.02 -10.14
N PHE A 457 -4.09 1.03 -10.54
CA PHE A 457 -5.53 1.10 -10.42
C PHE A 457 -6.02 1.12 -8.96
N THR A 458 -5.53 0.19 -8.14
CA THR A 458 -6.00 0.04 -6.76
C THR A 458 -5.44 1.11 -5.82
N VAL A 459 -4.20 1.56 -6.03
CA VAL A 459 -3.57 2.63 -5.24
C VAL A 459 -4.25 3.98 -5.52
N THR A 460 -4.49 4.32 -6.80
CA THR A 460 -5.21 5.56 -7.14
C THR A 460 -6.62 5.55 -6.56
N ALA A 461 -7.32 4.42 -6.63
CA ALA A 461 -8.65 4.27 -6.02
C ALA A 461 -8.60 4.50 -4.50
N ALA A 462 -7.61 3.93 -3.81
CA ALA A 462 -7.44 4.13 -2.36
C ALA A 462 -7.18 5.60 -2.02
N GLY A 463 -6.37 6.30 -2.80
CA GLY A 463 -6.11 7.73 -2.63
C GLY A 463 -7.37 8.58 -2.78
N GLU A 464 -8.19 8.33 -3.82
CA GLU A 464 -9.48 9.02 -3.99
C GLU A 464 -10.43 8.76 -2.80
N MET A 465 -10.55 7.51 -2.35
CA MET A 465 -11.39 7.13 -1.19
C MET A 465 -10.94 7.84 0.08
N MET A 466 -9.64 7.89 0.33
CA MET A 466 -9.11 8.52 1.55
C MET A 466 -9.37 10.03 1.56
N ARG A 467 -9.50 10.65 0.41
CA ARG A 467 -9.82 12.08 0.29
C ARG A 467 -11.32 12.32 0.42
N ASP A 468 -12.13 11.57 -0.31
CA ASP A 468 -13.59 11.71 -0.25
C ASP A 468 -14.27 10.33 -0.32
N LEU A 469 -14.38 9.72 0.85
CA LEU A 469 -14.95 8.39 1.01
C LEU A 469 -16.44 8.37 0.67
N GLY A 470 -17.15 9.47 1.00
CA GLY A 470 -18.60 9.56 0.85
C GLY A 470 -19.07 9.65 -0.60
N SER A 471 -18.28 10.26 -1.48
CA SER A 471 -18.62 10.43 -2.90
C SER A 471 -18.02 9.32 -3.79
N PHE A 472 -17.16 8.45 -3.27
CA PHE A 472 -16.48 7.45 -4.07
C PHE A 472 -17.44 6.36 -4.60
N SER A 473 -17.38 6.12 -5.90
CA SER A 473 -18.05 5.01 -6.58
C SER A 473 -17.04 4.17 -7.35
N ALA A 474 -16.92 2.91 -7.00
CA ALA A 474 -15.98 2.00 -7.68
C ALA A 474 -16.28 1.85 -9.19
N ALA A 475 -17.57 1.87 -9.58
CA ALA A 475 -17.97 1.77 -10.97
C ALA A 475 -17.64 3.05 -11.77
N ASP A 476 -17.86 4.22 -11.17
CA ASP A 476 -17.54 5.49 -11.84
C ASP A 476 -16.02 5.69 -11.90
N TYR A 477 -15.29 5.32 -10.85
CA TYR A 477 -13.84 5.30 -10.85
C TYR A 477 -13.29 4.42 -11.99
N ALA A 478 -13.75 3.17 -12.11
CA ALA A 478 -13.30 2.26 -13.15
C ALA A 478 -13.55 2.80 -14.56
N ARG A 479 -14.71 3.46 -14.78
CA ARG A 479 -15.01 4.10 -16.06
C ARG A 479 -14.12 5.30 -16.36
N ARG A 480 -13.89 6.20 -15.38
CA ARG A 480 -12.98 7.35 -15.55
C ARG A 480 -11.55 6.87 -15.85
N TRP A 481 -11.07 5.90 -15.07
CA TRP A 481 -9.74 5.31 -15.27
C TRP A 481 -9.59 4.68 -16.66
N ALA A 482 -10.62 3.96 -17.12
CA ALA A 482 -10.66 3.36 -18.44
C ALA A 482 -10.73 4.42 -19.54
N SER A 483 -11.51 5.50 -19.36
CA SER A 483 -11.65 6.56 -20.33
C SER A 483 -10.34 7.28 -20.62
N LEU A 484 -9.52 7.54 -19.60
CA LEU A 484 -8.18 8.12 -19.79
C LEU A 484 -7.31 7.30 -20.75
N ARG A 485 -7.43 5.97 -20.70
CA ARG A 485 -6.61 5.03 -21.50
C ARG A 485 -7.15 4.81 -22.90
N VAL A 486 -8.43 4.53 -23.02
CA VAL A 486 -9.02 4.06 -24.27
C VAL A 486 -10.08 4.97 -24.88
N GLY A 487 -10.35 6.12 -24.24
CA GLY A 487 -11.40 7.07 -24.62
C GLY A 487 -12.79 6.63 -24.20
N GLU A 488 -13.73 7.58 -24.13
CA GLU A 488 -15.09 7.40 -23.62
C GLU A 488 -15.85 6.25 -24.31
N GLY A 489 -15.76 6.13 -25.64
CA GLY A 489 -16.48 5.12 -26.41
C GLY A 489 -16.10 3.67 -26.08
N ARG A 490 -14.92 3.45 -25.51
CA ARG A 490 -14.41 2.11 -25.15
C ARG A 490 -14.29 1.90 -23.64
N ALA A 491 -14.51 2.94 -22.84
CA ALA A 491 -14.29 2.93 -21.40
C ALA A 491 -15.13 1.86 -20.67
N LYS A 492 -16.41 1.73 -21.02
CA LYS A 492 -17.28 0.72 -20.41
C LYS A 492 -16.75 -0.70 -20.63
N GLY A 493 -16.31 -1.03 -21.84
CA GLY A 493 -15.81 -2.37 -22.16
C GLY A 493 -14.54 -2.73 -21.39
N LEU A 494 -13.63 -1.76 -21.19
CA LEU A 494 -12.44 -1.96 -20.37
C LEU A 494 -12.80 -2.07 -18.88
N ALA A 495 -13.71 -1.23 -18.37
CA ALA A 495 -14.14 -1.30 -16.97
C ALA A 495 -14.81 -2.67 -16.66
N ASP A 496 -15.68 -3.17 -17.56
CA ASP A 496 -16.30 -4.48 -17.42
C ASP A 496 -15.24 -5.62 -17.46
N ALA A 497 -14.19 -5.49 -18.26
CA ALA A 497 -13.11 -6.48 -18.31
C ALA A 497 -12.24 -6.45 -17.04
N ILE A 498 -12.03 -5.28 -16.42
CA ILE A 498 -11.35 -5.13 -15.14
C ILE A 498 -12.18 -5.76 -14.00
N ASP A 499 -13.49 -5.54 -13.98
CA ASP A 499 -14.36 -6.21 -12.99
C ASP A 499 -14.31 -7.73 -13.14
N ALA A 500 -14.29 -8.22 -14.38
CA ALA A 500 -14.11 -9.65 -14.67
C ALA A 500 -12.72 -10.17 -14.22
N TYR A 501 -11.68 -9.35 -14.27
CA TYR A 501 -10.35 -9.71 -13.75
C TYR A 501 -10.41 -10.04 -12.26
N PHE A 502 -11.00 -9.15 -11.45
CA PHE A 502 -11.15 -9.41 -10.02
C PHE A 502 -12.11 -10.58 -9.72
N GLY A 503 -13.04 -10.87 -10.63
CA GLY A 503 -13.94 -12.02 -10.54
C GLY A 503 -13.35 -13.36 -10.98
N ALA A 504 -12.15 -13.38 -11.56
CA ALA A 504 -11.54 -14.60 -12.10
C ALA A 504 -10.78 -15.44 -11.06
N TYR A 505 -10.52 -14.89 -9.86
CA TYR A 505 -9.88 -15.64 -8.78
C TYR A 505 -10.79 -16.76 -8.27
N GLU A 506 -10.22 -17.93 -8.02
CA GLU A 506 -10.86 -18.99 -7.23
C GLU A 506 -10.93 -18.53 -5.77
N LEU A 507 -12.14 -18.24 -5.31
CA LEU A 507 -12.40 -17.70 -3.99
C LEU A 507 -12.94 -18.78 -3.04
N VAL A 508 -12.50 -18.72 -1.79
CA VAL A 508 -13.05 -19.51 -0.69
C VAL A 508 -13.55 -18.58 0.42
N ASP A 509 -14.56 -19.01 1.15
CA ASP A 509 -15.02 -18.24 2.30
C ASP A 509 -13.97 -18.27 3.41
N SER A 510 -13.71 -17.11 4.01
CA SER A 510 -12.87 -17.04 5.20
C SER A 510 -13.55 -17.86 6.32
N ARG A 511 -12.76 -18.68 7.01
CA ARG A 511 -13.25 -19.44 8.17
C ARG A 511 -13.51 -18.58 9.39
N ASP A 512 -12.79 -17.48 9.51
CA ASP A 512 -13.09 -16.52 10.56
C ASP A 512 -14.46 -15.94 10.27
N ASP A 513 -15.42 -16.36 11.07
CA ASP A 513 -16.75 -15.82 11.00
C ASP A 513 -16.68 -14.33 11.31
N VAL A 514 -16.75 -13.52 10.24
CA VAL A 514 -16.82 -12.06 10.37
C VAL A 514 -18.07 -11.65 11.13
N SER A 515 -19.02 -12.59 11.36
CA SER A 515 -20.13 -12.40 12.28
C SER A 515 -19.65 -12.14 13.72
N SER A 516 -18.47 -12.64 14.11
CA SER A 516 -17.83 -12.29 15.39
C SER A 516 -17.39 -10.82 15.45
N TYR A 517 -17.30 -10.12 14.31
CA TYR A 517 -16.92 -8.70 14.21
C TYR A 517 -18.11 -7.74 14.10
N GLY A 518 -19.32 -8.25 14.10
CA GLY A 518 -20.56 -7.47 14.00
C GLY A 518 -21.36 -7.81 12.74
N ALA A 519 -22.66 -7.90 12.88
CA ALA A 519 -23.62 -8.42 11.89
C ALA A 519 -23.68 -7.66 10.53
N LYS A 520 -22.85 -6.67 10.28
CA LYS A 520 -22.86 -5.85 9.07
C LYS A 520 -21.62 -6.00 8.18
N THR A 521 -20.61 -6.76 8.58
CA THR A 521 -19.40 -6.92 7.76
C THR A 521 -19.61 -8.03 6.73
N PRO A 522 -19.48 -7.76 5.43
CA PRO A 522 -19.58 -8.81 4.41
C PRO A 522 -18.54 -9.89 4.66
N ARG A 523 -18.93 -11.17 4.52
CA ARG A 523 -17.99 -12.29 4.63
C ARG A 523 -16.80 -12.06 3.73
N ALA A 524 -15.60 -12.18 4.26
CA ALA A 524 -14.39 -12.10 3.46
C ALA A 524 -14.27 -13.36 2.61
N LYS A 525 -13.99 -13.17 1.32
CA LYS A 525 -13.60 -14.24 0.41
C LYS A 525 -12.11 -14.15 0.15
N LEU A 526 -11.39 -15.24 0.38
CA LEU A 526 -9.95 -15.33 0.15
C LEU A 526 -9.67 -15.89 -1.23
N ALA A 527 -8.73 -15.31 -1.94
CA ALA A 527 -8.24 -15.88 -3.19
C ALA A 527 -7.36 -17.10 -2.89
N LEU A 528 -7.79 -18.26 -3.39
CA LEU A 528 -7.08 -19.52 -3.15
C LEU A 528 -5.71 -19.55 -3.83
N PHE A 529 -5.60 -18.95 -5.01
CA PHE A 529 -4.38 -18.91 -5.82
C PHE A 529 -4.05 -17.48 -6.24
N ASN A 530 -3.40 -16.73 -5.36
CA ASN A 530 -2.71 -15.49 -5.72
C ASN A 530 -1.27 -15.81 -6.16
N ASP A 531 -0.52 -14.82 -6.64
CA ASP A 531 0.84 -15.01 -7.16
C ASP A 531 1.81 -15.60 -6.12
N GLY A 532 1.73 -15.16 -4.87
CA GLY A 532 2.55 -15.71 -3.79
C GLY A 532 2.24 -17.16 -3.48
N VAL A 533 0.96 -17.53 -3.39
CA VAL A 533 0.52 -18.93 -3.17
C VAL A 533 0.93 -19.82 -4.35
N LEU A 534 0.73 -19.34 -5.57
CA LEU A 534 1.10 -20.10 -6.77
C LEU A 534 2.60 -20.40 -6.80
N TYR A 535 3.44 -19.41 -6.47
CA TYR A 535 4.88 -19.63 -6.37
C TYR A 535 5.23 -20.61 -5.25
N ALA A 536 4.83 -20.31 -4.02
CA ALA A 536 5.21 -21.09 -2.83
C ALA A 536 4.80 -22.56 -2.95
N ARG A 537 3.58 -22.83 -3.44
CA ARG A 537 3.11 -24.23 -3.58
C ARG A 537 3.75 -24.97 -4.75
N THR A 538 4.14 -24.27 -5.81
CA THR A 538 4.94 -24.88 -6.88
C THR A 538 6.32 -25.22 -6.34
N ASP A 539 6.96 -24.31 -5.63
CA ASP A 539 8.27 -24.50 -5.00
C ASP A 539 8.28 -25.65 -4.01
N ASP A 540 7.26 -25.76 -3.14
CA ASP A 540 7.06 -26.90 -2.22
C ASP A 540 7.10 -28.25 -2.97
N ILE A 541 6.37 -28.35 -4.09
CA ILE A 541 6.31 -29.58 -4.90
C ILE A 541 7.69 -29.89 -5.49
N LEU A 542 8.39 -28.89 -6.01
CA LEU A 542 9.72 -29.07 -6.58
C LEU A 542 10.74 -29.49 -5.53
N CYS A 543 10.71 -28.86 -4.34
CA CYS A 543 11.59 -29.25 -3.23
C CYS A 543 11.37 -30.71 -2.79
N GLU A 544 10.12 -31.16 -2.70
CA GLU A 544 9.85 -32.57 -2.40
C GLU A 544 10.42 -33.53 -3.46
N MET A 545 10.29 -33.18 -4.75
CA MET A 545 10.81 -33.98 -5.86
C MET A 545 12.34 -34.01 -5.90
N GLU A 546 12.99 -32.93 -5.46
CA GLU A 546 14.44 -32.81 -5.35
C GLU A 546 15.01 -33.50 -4.09
N GLY A 547 14.15 -34.00 -3.19
CA GLY A 547 14.55 -34.65 -1.92
C GLY A 547 15.03 -33.66 -0.85
N GLY A 548 14.73 -32.37 -1.01
CA GLY A 548 15.09 -31.30 -0.10
C GLY A 548 14.05 -31.07 1.01
N ALA A 549 14.47 -30.41 2.10
CA ALA A 549 13.56 -29.82 3.06
C ALA A 549 13.05 -28.49 2.49
N THR A 550 11.75 -28.24 2.64
CA THR A 550 11.17 -26.94 2.30
C THR A 550 11.57 -25.90 3.34
N ASP A 551 12.04 -24.73 2.92
CA ASP A 551 12.31 -23.58 3.81
C ASP A 551 11.01 -22.97 4.38
N TYR A 552 9.86 -23.39 3.87
CA TYR A 552 8.55 -23.02 4.38
C TYR A 552 8.12 -23.95 5.50
N VAL A 553 7.66 -23.39 6.60
CA VAL A 553 7.13 -24.13 7.76
C VAL A 553 6.13 -25.17 7.26
N ARG A 554 6.50 -26.44 7.31
CA ARG A 554 5.59 -27.56 7.01
C ARG A 554 4.38 -27.44 7.92
N ILE A 555 3.22 -27.30 7.32
CA ILE A 555 1.97 -27.55 8.05
C ILE A 555 1.99 -29.02 8.41
N PRO A 556 1.86 -29.40 9.68
CA PRO A 556 1.86 -30.80 10.09
C PRO A 556 0.88 -31.62 9.25
N SER A 557 1.35 -32.77 8.73
CA SER A 557 0.57 -33.65 7.85
C SER A 557 -0.60 -34.35 8.56
N ASP A 558 -0.67 -34.24 9.86
CA ASP A 558 -1.56 -34.96 10.80
C ASP A 558 -2.80 -34.17 11.21
N ILE A 559 -3.00 -32.96 10.72
CA ILE A 559 -4.24 -32.23 10.93
C ILE A 559 -5.35 -32.86 10.09
N PRO A 560 -6.45 -33.35 10.69
CA PRO A 560 -7.56 -33.97 9.95
C PRO A 560 -8.13 -33.02 8.91
N THR A 561 -8.30 -33.51 7.67
CA THR A 561 -8.72 -32.70 6.53
C THR A 561 -10.21 -32.34 6.55
N ASP A 562 -11.00 -33.07 7.33
CA ASP A 562 -12.45 -33.00 7.29
C ASP A 562 -13.06 -32.25 8.49
N ASP A 563 -12.23 -31.89 9.49
CA ASP A 563 -12.64 -31.09 10.63
C ASP A 563 -12.09 -29.66 10.53
N PRO A 564 -12.95 -28.68 10.16
CA PRO A 564 -12.57 -27.28 10.09
C PRO A 564 -12.19 -26.69 11.47
N ASP A 565 -12.68 -27.23 12.56
CA ASP A 565 -12.45 -26.73 13.91
C ASP A 565 -11.16 -27.29 14.55
N ALA A 566 -10.59 -28.37 13.98
CA ALA A 566 -9.31 -28.94 14.40
C ALA A 566 -8.08 -28.10 13.98
N LEU A 567 -8.25 -27.08 13.16
CA LEU A 567 -7.25 -26.01 12.95
C LEU A 567 -7.32 -25.06 14.15
N THR A 568 -6.93 -25.58 15.30
CA THR A 568 -6.91 -24.88 16.57
C THR A 568 -6.07 -23.59 16.53
N ASP A 569 -6.23 -22.80 17.57
CA ASP A 569 -5.63 -21.49 17.87
C ASP A 569 -4.13 -21.32 17.51
N ALA A 570 -3.38 -22.39 17.40
CA ALA A 570 -1.99 -22.36 16.92
C ALA A 570 -1.83 -21.88 15.47
N ALA A 571 -2.84 -22.06 14.61
CA ALA A 571 -2.86 -21.52 13.26
C ALA A 571 -3.36 -20.07 13.20
N LYS A 572 -3.97 -19.57 14.27
CA LYS A 572 -4.52 -18.22 14.36
C LYS A 572 -3.47 -17.14 14.62
N ASP A 573 -2.33 -17.52 15.14
CA ASP A 573 -1.28 -16.59 15.60
C ASP A 573 -0.11 -16.41 14.62
N ALA A 574 -0.07 -17.18 13.54
CA ALA A 574 1.03 -17.07 12.61
C ALA A 574 0.78 -16.01 11.53
N TRP A 575 1.80 -15.24 11.26
CA TRP A 575 1.89 -14.23 10.20
C TRP A 575 1.58 -14.79 8.79
N HIS A 576 1.57 -16.09 8.65
CA HIS A 576 1.19 -16.85 7.46
C HIS A 576 -0.32 -17.15 7.36
N ALA A 577 -1.16 -16.39 8.03
CA ALA A 577 -2.61 -16.62 8.09
C ALA A 577 -3.28 -16.77 6.70
N THR A 578 -2.82 -16.05 5.68
CA THR A 578 -3.37 -16.17 4.32
C THR A 578 -3.09 -17.51 3.65
N THR A 579 -1.89 -18.07 3.82
CA THR A 579 -1.55 -19.39 3.26
C THR A 579 -2.08 -20.51 4.14
N GLN A 580 -2.17 -20.31 5.45
CA GLN A 580 -2.67 -21.30 6.41
C GLN A 580 -4.18 -21.47 6.38
N ASP A 581 -4.95 -20.39 6.24
CA ASP A 581 -6.40 -20.44 6.06
C ASP A 581 -6.80 -21.21 4.79
N MET A 582 -5.92 -21.24 3.80
CA MET A 582 -6.13 -21.94 2.54
C MET A 582 -5.58 -23.37 2.52
N SER A 583 -4.76 -23.76 3.51
CA SER A 583 -4.10 -25.07 3.53
C SER A 583 -5.03 -26.27 3.40
N PRO A 584 -6.23 -26.29 4.01
CA PRO A 584 -7.16 -27.42 3.83
C PRO A 584 -7.62 -27.61 2.40
N TYR A 585 -7.72 -26.51 1.64
CA TYR A 585 -8.09 -26.55 0.22
C TYR A 585 -6.95 -27.01 -0.67
N LEU A 586 -5.72 -26.88 -0.20
CA LEU A 586 -4.50 -27.21 -0.94
C LEU A 586 -3.93 -28.60 -0.59
N LYS A 587 -4.41 -29.25 0.48
CA LYS A 587 -3.94 -30.58 0.93
C LYS A 587 -4.18 -31.69 -0.11
N SER A 588 -5.30 -31.66 -0.81
CA SER A 588 -5.55 -32.60 -1.91
C SER A 588 -4.96 -32.02 -3.20
N ARG A 589 -3.81 -32.51 -3.63
CA ARG A 589 -3.16 -32.09 -4.88
C ARG A 589 -4.09 -32.22 -6.08
N ALA A 590 -4.87 -33.29 -6.17
CA ALA A 590 -5.81 -33.48 -7.28
C ALA A 590 -6.89 -32.39 -7.32
N ARG A 591 -7.52 -32.07 -6.18
CA ARG A 591 -8.54 -31.01 -6.09
C ARG A 591 -7.95 -29.61 -6.32
N SER A 592 -6.78 -29.34 -5.76
CA SER A 592 -6.13 -28.03 -5.95
C SER A 592 -5.65 -27.85 -7.38
N SER A 593 -5.15 -28.89 -8.05
CA SER A 593 -4.83 -28.89 -9.47
C SER A 593 -6.05 -28.54 -10.32
N GLU A 594 -7.18 -29.23 -10.11
CA GLU A 594 -8.43 -28.95 -10.84
C GLU A 594 -8.91 -27.51 -10.65
N ARG A 595 -8.89 -26.99 -9.43
CA ARG A 595 -9.26 -25.60 -9.13
C ARG A 595 -8.31 -24.59 -9.78
N ALA A 596 -7.02 -24.85 -9.76
CA ALA A 596 -6.03 -24.00 -10.41
C ALA A 596 -6.19 -24.01 -11.94
N TYR A 597 -6.55 -25.14 -12.56
CA TYR A 597 -6.90 -25.17 -13.98
C TYR A 597 -8.16 -24.33 -14.29
N ARG A 598 -9.18 -24.36 -13.42
CA ARG A 598 -10.36 -23.49 -13.60
C ARG A 598 -9.97 -22.01 -13.51
N GLN A 599 -9.14 -21.63 -12.54
CA GLN A 599 -8.63 -20.26 -12.43
C GLN A 599 -7.82 -19.86 -13.66
N SER A 600 -6.93 -20.75 -14.15
CA SER A 600 -6.18 -20.52 -15.39
C SER A 600 -7.10 -20.22 -16.58
N ALA A 601 -8.14 -21.02 -16.77
CA ALA A 601 -9.12 -20.83 -17.86
C ALA A 601 -9.91 -19.53 -17.70
N ALA A 602 -10.27 -19.15 -16.46
CA ALA A 602 -10.95 -17.90 -16.17
C ALA A 602 -10.07 -16.70 -16.54
N PHE A 603 -8.81 -16.68 -16.11
CA PHE A 603 -7.86 -15.61 -16.46
C PHE A 603 -7.49 -15.60 -17.96
N ALA A 604 -7.42 -16.75 -18.64
CA ALA A 604 -7.24 -16.79 -20.08
C ALA A 604 -8.41 -16.11 -20.82
N THR A 605 -9.64 -16.34 -20.36
CA THR A 605 -10.84 -15.69 -20.89
C THR A 605 -10.79 -14.16 -20.66
N VAL A 606 -10.39 -13.73 -19.46
CA VAL A 606 -10.22 -12.31 -19.12
C VAL A 606 -9.12 -11.68 -19.96
N ALA A 607 -7.98 -12.35 -20.14
CA ALA A 607 -6.90 -11.87 -20.98
C ALA A 607 -7.34 -11.65 -22.44
N ALA A 608 -8.15 -12.56 -22.98
CA ALA A 608 -8.74 -12.38 -24.32
C ALA A 608 -9.64 -11.14 -24.40
N ARG A 609 -10.43 -10.84 -23.37
CA ARG A 609 -11.26 -9.64 -23.28
C ARG A 609 -10.43 -8.35 -23.12
N LEU A 610 -9.29 -8.42 -22.42
CA LEU A 610 -8.39 -7.29 -22.18
C LEU A 610 -7.46 -6.99 -23.37
N ARG A 611 -7.21 -7.98 -24.24
CA ARG A 611 -6.28 -7.85 -25.38
C ARG A 611 -6.50 -6.61 -26.24
N PRO A 612 -7.74 -6.20 -26.59
CA PRO A 612 -7.95 -4.99 -27.41
C PRO A 612 -7.55 -3.68 -26.74
N TYR A 613 -7.28 -3.68 -25.43
CA TYR A 613 -7.03 -2.49 -24.62
C TYR A 613 -5.56 -2.31 -24.25
N GLY A 614 -4.76 -3.39 -24.19
CA GLY A 614 -3.32 -3.34 -23.98
C GLY A 614 -2.88 -2.73 -22.63
N THR A 615 -3.67 -2.92 -21.55
CA THR A 615 -3.37 -2.36 -20.22
C THR A 615 -2.55 -3.34 -19.37
N GLU A 616 -2.06 -2.86 -18.21
CA GLU A 616 -1.37 -3.66 -17.20
C GLU A 616 -2.21 -4.88 -16.74
N PHE A 617 -3.52 -4.78 -16.77
CA PHE A 617 -4.43 -5.90 -16.47
C PHE A 617 -4.30 -7.06 -17.46
N LEU A 618 -4.00 -6.79 -18.72
CA LEU A 618 -3.74 -7.86 -19.71
C LEU A 618 -2.52 -8.69 -19.28
N HIS A 619 -1.43 -8.03 -18.90
CA HIS A 619 -0.23 -8.72 -18.43
C HIS A 619 -0.54 -9.58 -17.18
N GLN A 620 -1.17 -8.97 -16.17
CA GLN A 620 -1.49 -9.67 -14.92
C GLN A 620 -2.45 -10.86 -15.15
N ALA A 621 -3.46 -10.72 -16.03
CA ALA A 621 -4.36 -11.81 -16.36
C ALA A 621 -3.62 -12.96 -17.09
N ARG A 622 -2.73 -12.65 -18.02
CA ARG A 622 -1.88 -13.65 -18.68
C ARG A 622 -0.95 -14.34 -17.69
N PHE A 623 -0.29 -13.56 -16.83
CA PHE A 623 0.59 -14.08 -15.79
C PHE A 623 -0.15 -15.05 -14.86
N LEU A 624 -1.31 -14.67 -14.32
CA LEU A 624 -2.11 -15.50 -13.41
C LEU A 624 -2.66 -16.75 -14.12
N SER A 625 -3.04 -16.65 -15.40
CA SER A 625 -3.43 -17.81 -16.19
C SER A 625 -2.28 -18.82 -16.31
N ILE A 626 -1.09 -18.35 -16.66
CA ILE A 626 0.09 -19.19 -16.85
C ILE A 626 0.58 -19.78 -15.52
N ALA A 627 0.69 -18.96 -14.47
CA ALA A 627 1.13 -19.40 -13.14
C ALA A 627 0.15 -20.43 -12.51
N SER A 628 -1.15 -20.23 -12.68
CA SER A 628 -2.17 -21.19 -12.23
C SER A 628 -2.05 -22.54 -12.97
N ARG A 629 -1.78 -22.50 -14.27
CA ARG A 629 -1.55 -23.72 -15.06
C ARG A 629 -0.24 -24.42 -14.70
N LEU A 630 0.82 -23.65 -14.46
CA LEU A 630 2.10 -24.15 -13.99
C LEU A 630 1.93 -24.95 -12.69
N TYR A 631 1.32 -24.34 -11.69
CA TYR A 631 1.02 -25.01 -10.43
C TYR A 631 0.14 -26.24 -10.63
N ALA A 632 -0.93 -26.11 -11.42
CA ALA A 632 -1.88 -27.19 -11.65
C ALA A 632 -1.19 -28.42 -12.30
N ALA A 633 -0.36 -28.19 -13.30
CA ALA A 633 0.41 -29.24 -13.96
C ALA A 633 1.41 -29.91 -13.01
N ALA A 634 2.18 -29.11 -12.24
CA ALA A 634 3.12 -29.64 -11.24
C ALA A 634 2.38 -30.46 -10.16
N ALA A 635 1.25 -29.97 -9.66
CA ALA A 635 0.43 -30.68 -8.67
C ALA A 635 -0.20 -31.98 -9.20
N ALA A 636 -0.41 -32.09 -10.50
CA ALA A 636 -0.87 -33.31 -11.18
C ALA A 636 0.26 -34.26 -11.58
N GLY A 637 1.52 -33.85 -11.44
CA GLY A 637 2.68 -34.61 -11.93
C GLY A 637 2.88 -34.52 -13.46
N ASP A 638 2.20 -33.61 -14.13
CA ASP A 638 2.41 -33.33 -15.56
C ASP A 638 3.61 -32.37 -15.75
N TRP A 639 4.80 -32.94 -15.69
CA TRP A 639 6.05 -32.19 -15.78
C TRP A 639 6.30 -31.55 -17.14
N GLN A 640 5.75 -32.11 -18.22
CA GLN A 640 5.84 -31.49 -19.55
C GLN A 640 4.94 -30.26 -19.65
N GLY A 641 3.71 -30.36 -19.15
CA GLY A 641 2.79 -29.24 -19.06
C GLY A 641 3.32 -28.13 -18.13
N ALA A 642 3.92 -28.51 -17.00
CA ALA A 642 4.57 -27.58 -16.07
C ALA A 642 5.75 -26.83 -16.73
N LEU A 643 6.64 -27.57 -17.43
CA LEU A 643 7.78 -26.98 -18.16
C LEU A 643 7.33 -26.02 -19.25
N TRP A 644 6.31 -26.40 -20.01
CA TRP A 644 5.76 -25.55 -21.05
C TRP A 644 5.19 -24.25 -20.46
N ALA A 645 4.42 -24.33 -19.38
CA ALA A 645 3.88 -23.16 -18.69
C ALA A 645 4.99 -22.25 -18.10
N ALA A 646 6.05 -22.84 -17.53
CA ALA A 646 7.17 -22.08 -17.01
C ALA A 646 7.91 -21.28 -18.11
N ARG A 647 8.14 -21.91 -19.26
CA ARG A 647 8.77 -21.26 -20.43
C ARG A 647 7.85 -20.18 -21.05
N GLU A 648 6.55 -20.41 -21.10
CA GLU A 648 5.58 -19.39 -21.55
C GLU A 648 5.57 -18.17 -20.62
N ARG A 649 5.72 -18.38 -19.33
CA ARG A 649 5.85 -17.29 -18.36
C ARG A 649 7.11 -16.44 -18.62
N ASP A 650 8.25 -17.09 -18.88
CA ASP A 650 9.49 -16.37 -19.18
C ASP A 650 9.37 -15.57 -20.50
N ALA A 651 8.68 -16.13 -21.50
CA ALA A 651 8.37 -15.42 -22.74
C ALA A 651 7.43 -14.22 -22.51
N LEU A 652 6.48 -14.32 -21.60
CA LEU A 652 5.58 -13.22 -21.26
C LEU A 652 6.35 -12.03 -20.68
N ASP A 653 7.29 -12.26 -19.77
CA ASP A 653 8.09 -11.17 -19.21
C ASP A 653 8.90 -10.45 -20.30
N ALA A 654 9.50 -11.21 -21.21
CA ALA A 654 10.23 -10.65 -22.35
C ALA A 654 9.33 -9.81 -23.29
N GLU A 655 8.10 -10.27 -23.55
CA GLU A 655 7.12 -9.54 -24.35
C GLU A 655 6.66 -8.23 -23.70
N MET A 656 6.59 -8.20 -22.37
CA MET A 656 6.13 -7.04 -21.61
C MET A 656 7.20 -5.99 -21.33
N CYS A 657 8.43 -6.25 -21.72
CA CYS A 657 9.52 -5.27 -21.67
C CYS A 657 9.35 -4.22 -22.76
N LEU A 658 8.56 -3.18 -22.47
CA LEU A 658 8.31 -2.04 -23.37
C LEU A 658 9.51 -1.07 -23.50
N GLY A 659 10.73 -1.55 -23.28
CA GLY A 659 11.97 -0.79 -23.30
C GLY A 659 13.02 -1.43 -22.41
N GLU A 660 14.29 -1.06 -22.62
CA GLU A 660 15.43 -1.62 -21.88
C GLU A 660 15.31 -1.35 -20.37
N GLU A 661 14.77 -0.20 -20.00
CA GLU A 661 14.51 0.18 -18.60
C GLU A 661 13.54 -0.78 -17.90
N TRP A 662 12.43 -1.17 -18.56
CA TRP A 662 11.42 -2.05 -17.95
C TRP A 662 11.83 -3.52 -17.96
N ARG A 663 12.80 -3.92 -18.79
CA ARG A 663 13.34 -5.27 -18.74
C ARG A 663 13.94 -5.59 -17.37
N ARG A 664 14.63 -4.64 -16.77
CA ARG A 664 15.23 -4.80 -15.44
C ARG A 664 14.19 -4.95 -14.34
N TRP A 665 13.01 -4.37 -14.50
CA TRP A 665 11.90 -4.52 -13.57
C TRP A 665 11.49 -5.98 -13.40
N TYR A 666 11.39 -6.74 -14.48
CA TYR A 666 10.98 -8.15 -14.47
C TYR A 666 12.15 -9.12 -14.20
N ASP A 667 13.40 -8.68 -14.34
CA ASP A 667 14.58 -9.53 -14.20
C ASP A 667 14.91 -9.92 -12.75
N ARG A 668 14.43 -9.19 -11.74
CA ARG A 668 14.83 -9.34 -10.35
C ARG A 668 13.68 -9.51 -9.38
N HIS A 669 12.81 -10.49 -9.65
CA HIS A 669 11.85 -10.94 -8.66
C HIS A 669 12.55 -11.83 -7.62
N LEU A 670 13.03 -11.23 -6.53
CA LEU A 670 13.79 -11.93 -5.48
C LEU A 670 12.88 -12.72 -4.55
N ILE A 671 11.67 -12.22 -4.30
CA ILE A 671 10.71 -12.84 -3.36
C ILE A 671 10.05 -14.07 -3.98
N TYR A 672 9.63 -13.97 -5.26
CA TYR A 672 9.05 -15.09 -6.01
C TYR A 672 9.79 -15.27 -7.34
N PRO A 673 10.97 -15.91 -7.32
CA PRO A 673 11.80 -16.06 -8.50
C PRO A 673 11.26 -17.14 -9.46
N PHE A 674 10.09 -16.90 -10.05
CA PHE A 674 9.47 -17.83 -11.03
C PHE A 674 10.42 -18.28 -12.14
N ARG A 675 11.40 -17.46 -12.52
CA ARG A 675 12.39 -17.81 -13.55
C ARG A 675 13.26 -19.03 -13.19
N THR A 676 13.44 -19.30 -11.90
CA THR A 676 14.22 -20.46 -11.45
C THR A 676 13.45 -21.77 -11.61
N LEU A 677 12.13 -21.70 -11.73
CA LEU A 677 11.27 -22.88 -11.76
C LEU A 677 11.45 -23.69 -13.04
N ALA A 678 11.63 -23.06 -14.21
CA ALA A 678 11.78 -23.75 -15.48
C ALA A 678 12.96 -24.75 -15.48
N ALA A 679 14.13 -24.32 -15.02
CA ALA A 679 15.32 -25.18 -14.95
C ALA A 679 15.18 -26.35 -13.97
N ARG A 680 14.49 -26.12 -12.84
CA ARG A 680 14.22 -27.16 -11.83
C ARG A 680 13.22 -28.18 -12.37
N ILE A 681 12.13 -27.73 -13.00
CA ILE A 681 11.12 -28.59 -13.61
C ILE A 681 11.72 -29.43 -14.74
N GLU A 682 12.62 -28.87 -15.54
CA GLU A 682 13.31 -29.60 -16.63
C GLU A 682 14.11 -30.79 -16.08
N LYS A 683 14.88 -30.58 -15.00
CA LYS A 683 15.61 -31.66 -14.33
C LYS A 683 14.69 -32.76 -13.81
N ILE A 684 13.57 -32.38 -13.19
CA ILE A 684 12.58 -33.35 -12.68
C ILE A 684 11.94 -34.12 -13.84
N ALA A 685 11.56 -33.45 -14.92
CA ALA A 685 10.99 -34.08 -16.10
C ALA A 685 11.95 -35.06 -16.76
N GLU A 686 13.26 -34.80 -16.73
CA GLU A 686 14.31 -35.73 -17.21
C GLU A 686 14.45 -36.94 -16.30
N LEU A 687 14.49 -36.76 -14.99
CA LEU A 687 14.56 -37.86 -14.01
C LEU A 687 13.35 -38.79 -14.11
N GLU A 688 12.15 -38.25 -14.25
CA GLU A 688 10.92 -39.05 -14.40
C GLU A 688 10.90 -39.83 -15.72
N ARG A 689 11.32 -39.24 -16.82
CA ARG A 689 11.48 -39.97 -18.11
C ARG A 689 12.48 -41.11 -17.99
N GLY A 690 13.60 -40.91 -17.28
CA GLY A 690 14.59 -41.94 -17.04
C GLY A 690 14.09 -43.11 -16.19
N LYS A 691 13.17 -42.86 -15.25
CA LYS A 691 12.49 -43.92 -14.45
C LYS A 691 11.54 -44.75 -15.30
N GLN A 692 10.69 -44.10 -16.09
CA GLN A 692 9.71 -44.75 -16.97
C GLN A 692 10.40 -45.61 -18.03
N GLY A 693 11.54 -45.15 -18.59
CA GLY A 693 12.34 -45.97 -19.53
C GLY A 693 12.85 -47.28 -18.92
N LYS A 694 13.29 -47.25 -17.64
CA LYS A 694 13.77 -48.44 -16.92
C LYS A 694 12.66 -49.40 -16.48
N GLU A 695 11.42 -48.91 -16.31
CA GLU A 695 10.24 -49.74 -16.01
C GLU A 695 9.68 -50.43 -17.27
N CYS A 696 9.84 -49.82 -18.43
CA CYS A 696 9.49 -50.45 -19.72
C CYS A 696 10.51 -51.51 -20.21
N GLU A 697 11.73 -51.48 -19.68
CA GLU A 697 12.77 -52.47 -19.97
C GLU A 697 12.76 -53.69 -19.04
N LYS A 698 11.95 -53.66 -17.95
CA LYS A 698 11.66 -54.79 -17.08
C LYS A 698 10.36 -55.47 -17.43
#